data_fd94d94811edd749e05aa9647970b36b
#
_entry.id   fd94d94811edd749e05aa9647970b36b
#
_cell.length_a   1.000
_cell.length_b   1.000
_cell.length_c   1.000
_cell.angle_alpha   90.00
_cell.angle_beta   90.00
_cell.angle_gamma   90.00
#
_symmetry.space_group_name_H-M   'P 1'
#
loop_
_entity.id
_entity.type
_entity.pdbx_description
1 polymer ?
#
loop_
_entity_poly.entity_id
_entity_poly.type
_entity_poly.pdbx_seq_one_letter_code
_entity_poly.pdbx_strand_id
1 'polypeptide(L)'
;MPLSRRFIATVMAILPGTLPAQEVRLDEIHVTSTTIDDRFAGKRGEPATVHDISGRDVDERRPENMIEILRAIPGVTADLSSGDEIKIKLRGIENQRYMGEKPGVAIVIDGVPVFERTGKVNIDLDNIESIKVIKSGASYLFGDDALSGAVIITTKRGAKYKGATVSADAGAWGYNRQLVRAGLAGEWGSGHVQVTHRAGDDYYWQSAYKTDHIDGNLRFYLTDTSDLTFGFEKSDRMKDKHGSVKGATQARLDPQGEIGRDFTRKYDVNLQKLHLTYANDLTPNSNVLATVYEYRDRTAYWSSPQRVAANGQSISDSTPGAQELYTTLNNYDQVQRGFKAEWRAHAGSTGWLAGLDIRRNSYRNFNTARVDYCARADFAPPYACPPPASNFTAAGTVLTDNMTDEAVNAIYGEFKFIPAPQWTLTLNGRYDHIGLDFQSGRTNEVATPFSRNKTFNAVSWRAGANYAAAQNMDWFANVSSSFRAPTTDQLYNGSLSPTGGKTLNNENLKPEKALNLELGLRARTLLAAVAVDVEAAVFQVDRKDFILATNGQYSTSTAGAPQMYDNIGGVRNRGLELSLKTDRKRTFTFDAAYSYIRAKFTDYDNFGLTLGNPYIPAPTIVTYDNTGNDVPRVPRHQLNLTFGWQPNDSFRLAFEADARSWSWADEINQEKWSGRTLFNLSANYDFRETGFLGAKWSLFARVNNLFDKRYWSAARGTNDQSNYLTGAYDGVYNAEDLSIIVGKPRHWIAGVTASF
;
A
#
# COMPACT_ATOMS: atom_id res chain seq x y z
N MET A 1 12.88 -34.65 -1.42
CA MET A 1 13.93 -34.71 -0.37
C MET A 1 13.43 -33.94 0.85
N PRO A 2 13.36 -34.54 2.04
CA PRO A 2 12.69 -33.96 3.20
C PRO A 2 13.67 -33.10 4.03
N LEU A 3 13.64 -31.80 3.79
CA LEU A 3 14.39 -30.79 4.57
C LEU A 3 13.55 -30.10 5.67
N SER A 4 12.28 -30.52 5.87
CA SER A 4 11.33 -29.82 6.72
C SER A 4 11.37 -30.18 8.20
N ARG A 5 12.07 -31.24 8.62
CA ARG A 5 12.08 -31.66 10.04
C ARG A 5 13.29 -31.18 10.87
N ARG A 6 14.37 -30.75 10.24
CA ARG A 6 15.57 -30.31 10.97
C ARG A 6 15.61 -28.81 11.29
N PHE A 7 14.88 -27.98 10.57
CA PHE A 7 14.88 -26.53 10.80
C PHE A 7 14.01 -26.10 12.00
N ILE A 8 12.90 -26.81 12.25
CA ILE A 8 12.03 -26.52 13.41
C ILE A 8 12.72 -26.91 14.73
N ALA A 9 13.56 -27.96 14.72
CA ALA A 9 14.29 -28.40 15.90
C ALA A 9 15.45 -27.44 16.29
N THR A 10 16.03 -26.71 15.31
CA THR A 10 17.16 -25.81 15.58
C THR A 10 16.70 -24.45 16.12
N VAL A 11 15.50 -23.99 15.80
CA VAL A 11 14.93 -22.76 16.39
C VAL A 11 14.46 -22.98 17.82
N MET A 12 14.10 -24.22 18.20
CA MET A 12 13.76 -24.59 19.60
C MET A 12 14.98 -24.79 20.51
N ALA A 13 16.20 -24.96 19.95
CA ALA A 13 17.40 -25.25 20.71
C ALA A 13 18.17 -24.02 21.23
N ILE A 14 17.69 -22.78 20.94
CA ILE A 14 18.25 -21.53 21.50
C ILE A 14 17.39 -21.05 22.67
N LEU A 15 16.99 -21.93 23.57
CA LEU A 15 16.41 -21.54 24.84
C LEU A 15 17.55 -21.36 25.86
N PRO A 16 17.73 -20.14 26.40
CA PRO A 16 18.68 -19.94 27.49
C PRO A 16 18.16 -20.66 28.77
N GLY A 17 19.10 -21.21 29.53
CA GLY A 17 18.80 -21.89 30.76
C GLY A 17 17.96 -21.05 31.74
N THR A 18 17.15 -21.73 32.49
CA THR A 18 16.23 -21.19 33.50
C THR A 18 16.98 -20.31 34.53
N LEU A 19 16.77 -19.01 34.44
CA LEU A 19 17.02 -18.08 35.54
C LEU A 19 15.81 -18.13 36.51
N PRO A 20 16.03 -17.93 37.82
CA PRO A 20 14.97 -17.99 38.82
C PRO A 20 13.90 -16.96 38.52
N ALA A 21 12.63 -17.35 38.68
CA ALA A 21 11.45 -16.53 38.46
C ALA A 21 11.47 -15.30 39.38
N GLN A 22 11.87 -14.17 38.82
CA GLN A 22 11.58 -12.88 39.40
C GLN A 22 10.17 -12.45 38.92
N GLU A 23 9.38 -11.82 39.79
CA GLU A 23 8.03 -11.35 39.49
C GLU A 23 8.06 -10.49 38.21
N VAL A 24 7.54 -11.03 37.12
CA VAL A 24 7.43 -10.32 35.83
C VAL A 24 6.15 -9.51 35.88
N ARG A 25 6.26 -8.21 36.07
CA ARG A 25 5.16 -7.27 35.82
C ARG A 25 5.21 -6.89 34.36
N LEU A 26 4.13 -7.14 33.63
CA LEU A 26 3.87 -6.45 32.36
C LEU A 26 3.79 -4.95 32.66
N ASP A 27 4.28 -4.10 31.73
CA ASP A 27 4.14 -2.65 31.89
C ASP A 27 2.69 -2.32 32.23
N GLU A 28 2.49 -1.49 33.23
CA GLU A 28 1.15 -0.99 33.59
C GLU A 28 0.48 -0.45 32.32
N ILE A 29 -0.83 -0.70 32.19
CA ILE A 29 -1.61 -0.12 31.09
C ILE A 29 -1.70 1.38 31.34
N HIS A 30 -0.65 2.12 30.94
CA HIS A 30 -0.67 3.56 31.03
C HIS A 30 -1.56 4.13 29.91
N VAL A 31 -2.63 4.81 30.31
CA VAL A 31 -3.53 5.53 29.43
C VAL A 31 -3.02 6.98 29.30
N THR A 32 -1.82 7.16 28.85
CA THR A 32 -1.21 8.51 28.68
C THR A 32 -1.07 8.89 27.20
N SER A 33 -1.90 8.31 26.35
CA SER A 33 -1.72 8.52 24.91
C SER A 33 -2.64 9.62 24.38
N THR A 34 -2.07 10.54 23.66
CA THR A 34 -2.73 11.70 23.07
C THR A 34 -3.24 11.47 21.65
N THR A 35 -3.09 10.24 21.10
CA THR A 35 -3.55 9.88 19.76
C THR A 35 -4.09 8.46 19.70
N ILE A 36 -4.96 8.21 18.73
CA ILE A 36 -5.50 6.86 18.46
C ILE A 36 -4.38 5.84 18.22
N ASP A 37 -3.27 6.28 17.63
CA ASP A 37 -2.13 5.43 17.27
C ASP A 37 -1.25 5.07 18.46
N ASP A 38 -1.28 5.84 19.54
CA ASP A 38 -0.44 5.61 20.73
C ASP A 38 -0.82 4.34 21.50
N ARG A 39 -2.02 3.80 21.25
CA ARG A 39 -2.47 2.51 21.82
C ARG A 39 -1.51 1.34 21.51
N PHE A 40 -0.70 1.46 20.44
CA PHE A 40 0.28 0.46 20.04
C PHE A 40 1.71 0.79 20.53
N ALA A 41 1.88 1.78 21.39
CA ALA A 41 3.19 2.15 21.93
C ALA A 41 3.82 1.02 22.77
N GLY A 42 3.00 0.27 23.48
CA GLY A 42 3.42 -0.91 24.24
C GLY A 42 3.30 -2.20 23.43
N LYS A 43 4.30 -2.55 22.63
CA LYS A 43 4.29 -3.79 21.80
C LYS A 43 4.02 -5.07 22.61
N ARG A 44 4.50 -5.13 23.86
CA ARG A 44 4.32 -6.29 24.75
C ARG A 44 2.87 -6.60 25.07
N GLY A 45 2.03 -5.57 25.14
CA GLY A 45 0.60 -5.72 25.42
C GLY A 45 -0.26 -6.10 24.22
N GLU A 46 0.32 -6.17 23.00
CA GLU A 46 -0.44 -6.48 21.79
C GLU A 46 -0.28 -7.95 21.38
N PRO A 47 -1.39 -8.72 21.27
CA PRO A 47 -1.34 -10.12 20.84
C PRO A 47 -1.25 -10.26 19.31
N ALA A 48 -0.44 -9.44 18.64
CA ALA A 48 -0.26 -9.45 17.20
C ALA A 48 1.14 -8.95 16.85
N THR A 49 1.65 -9.34 15.68
CA THR A 49 2.88 -8.76 15.14
C THR A 49 2.67 -7.30 14.78
N VAL A 50 3.40 -6.41 15.44
CA VAL A 50 3.42 -4.97 15.18
C VAL A 50 4.85 -4.53 14.93
N HIS A 51 5.14 -4.09 13.70
CA HIS A 51 6.43 -3.48 13.37
C HIS A 51 6.31 -1.96 13.40
N ASP A 52 7.32 -1.35 14.01
CA ASP A 52 7.42 0.09 14.16
C ASP A 52 8.68 0.62 13.46
N ILE A 53 8.49 1.71 12.69
CA ILE A 53 9.55 2.46 12.03
C ILE A 53 9.41 3.91 12.50
N SER A 54 10.45 4.43 13.15
CA SER A 54 10.44 5.81 13.63
C SER A 54 10.64 6.82 12.50
N GLY A 55 10.15 8.06 12.67
CA GLY A 55 10.42 9.16 11.76
C GLY A 55 11.92 9.45 11.61
N ARG A 56 12.70 9.22 12.68
CA ARG A 56 14.16 9.28 12.60
C ARG A 56 14.71 8.27 11.61
N ASP A 57 14.19 7.04 11.56
CA ASP A 57 14.60 6.04 10.58
C ASP A 57 14.28 6.47 9.16
N VAL A 58 13.13 7.13 8.97
CA VAL A 58 12.72 7.70 7.69
C VAL A 58 13.63 8.86 7.29
N ASP A 59 13.86 9.80 8.21
CA ASP A 59 14.70 10.98 7.97
C ASP A 59 16.17 10.61 7.70
N GLU A 60 16.71 9.58 8.38
CA GLU A 60 18.08 9.09 8.16
C GLU A 60 18.25 8.34 6.84
N ARG A 61 17.24 7.60 6.40
CA ARG A 61 17.30 6.83 5.15
C ARG A 61 17.05 7.69 3.92
N ARG A 62 16.33 8.81 4.07
CA ARG A 62 15.89 9.70 2.97
C ARG A 62 15.42 8.92 1.76
N PRO A 63 14.34 8.16 1.89
CA PRO A 63 13.87 7.28 0.85
C PRO A 63 13.29 8.07 -0.33
N GLU A 64 13.48 7.56 -1.55
CA GLU A 64 12.78 8.08 -2.73
C GLU A 64 11.27 7.82 -2.63
N ASN A 65 10.91 6.69 -2.04
CA ASN A 65 9.52 6.24 -1.90
C ASN A 65 9.34 5.31 -0.69
N MET A 66 8.08 5.05 -0.34
CA MET A 66 7.72 4.19 0.80
C MET A 66 8.23 2.74 0.70
N ILE A 67 8.48 2.22 -0.50
CA ILE A 67 8.98 0.85 -0.68
C ILE A 67 10.30 0.66 0.03
N GLU A 68 11.18 1.64 -0.04
CA GLU A 68 12.50 1.58 0.58
C GLU A 68 12.43 1.47 2.10
N ILE A 69 11.34 1.99 2.69
CA ILE A 69 11.08 1.89 4.12
C ILE A 69 10.44 0.54 4.46
N LEU A 70 9.40 0.17 3.73
CA LEU A 70 8.55 -0.97 4.07
C LEU A 70 9.21 -2.32 3.79
N ARG A 71 10.16 -2.40 2.85
CA ARG A 71 10.88 -3.65 2.56
C ARG A 71 11.71 -4.20 3.73
N ALA A 72 12.02 -3.36 4.72
CA ALA A 72 12.68 -3.78 5.95
C ALA A 72 11.75 -4.52 6.93
N ILE A 73 10.47 -4.67 6.60
CA ILE A 73 9.47 -5.35 7.43
C ILE A 73 9.22 -6.74 6.85
N PRO A 74 9.41 -7.84 7.61
CA PRO A 74 9.15 -9.19 7.13
C PRO A 74 7.69 -9.33 6.63
N GLY A 75 7.46 -10.06 5.53
CA GLY A 75 6.12 -10.31 5.00
C GLY A 75 5.44 -9.12 4.34
N VAL A 76 6.14 -7.99 4.22
CA VAL A 76 5.69 -6.83 3.44
C VAL A 76 6.38 -6.85 2.09
N THR A 77 5.61 -6.83 1.02
CA THR A 77 6.08 -6.51 -0.32
C THR A 77 5.39 -5.25 -0.81
N ALA A 78 6.10 -4.49 -1.60
CA ALA A 78 5.54 -3.31 -2.23
C ALA A 78 6.05 -3.22 -3.68
N ASP A 79 5.16 -2.85 -4.58
CA ASP A 79 5.47 -2.67 -6.00
C ASP A 79 5.34 -1.18 -6.34
N LEU A 80 6.33 -0.63 -7.07
CA LEU A 80 6.24 0.71 -7.64
C LEU A 80 5.22 0.70 -8.78
N SER A 81 4.37 1.70 -8.77
CA SER A 81 3.47 1.97 -9.87
C SER A 81 4.01 3.10 -10.77
N SER A 82 4.42 4.21 -10.17
CA SER A 82 5.15 5.32 -10.80
C SER A 82 5.52 6.36 -9.73
N GLY A 83 6.68 7.00 -9.84
CA GLY A 83 7.12 8.02 -8.88
C GLY A 83 7.10 7.53 -7.44
N ASP A 84 6.29 8.16 -6.60
CA ASP A 84 6.11 7.84 -5.19
C ASP A 84 4.89 6.95 -4.88
N GLU A 85 4.15 6.51 -5.91
CA GLU A 85 3.00 5.61 -5.75
C GLU A 85 3.41 4.20 -5.41
N ILE A 86 2.81 3.65 -4.38
CA ILE A 86 3.06 2.28 -3.97
C ILE A 86 1.79 1.45 -3.85
N LYS A 87 1.96 0.17 -4.15
CA LYS A 87 1.02 -0.89 -3.79
C LYS A 87 1.64 -1.72 -2.71
N ILE A 88 0.97 -1.80 -1.56
CA ILE A 88 1.45 -2.54 -0.40
C ILE A 88 0.77 -3.91 -0.34
N LYS A 89 1.55 -4.96 -0.09
CA LYS A 89 1.05 -6.32 0.14
C LYS A 89 1.51 -6.78 1.51
N LEU A 90 0.59 -7.28 2.31
CA LEU A 90 0.90 -7.91 3.60
C LEU A 90 0.65 -9.41 3.50
N ARG A 91 1.67 -10.23 3.85
CA ARG A 91 1.58 -11.69 3.89
C ARG A 91 1.03 -12.30 2.59
N GLY A 92 1.38 -11.70 1.45
CA GLY A 92 0.94 -12.13 0.12
C GLY A 92 -0.49 -11.74 -0.24
N ILE A 93 -1.17 -10.95 0.58
CA ILE A 93 -2.48 -10.37 0.26
C ILE A 93 -2.25 -9.06 -0.45
N GLU A 94 -2.63 -9.06 -1.73
CA GLU A 94 -2.46 -7.93 -2.61
C GLU A 94 -3.42 -6.81 -2.22
N ASN A 95 -2.88 -5.62 -2.18
CA ASN A 95 -3.63 -4.42 -2.30
C ASN A 95 -4.24 -4.39 -3.73
N GLN A 96 -5.20 -3.57 -3.94
CA GLN A 96 -5.89 -3.22 -5.15
C GLN A 96 -5.16 -3.55 -6.48
N ARG A 97 -5.81 -4.34 -7.34
CA ARG A 97 -5.29 -4.72 -8.67
C ARG A 97 -5.58 -3.64 -9.71
N TYR A 98 -6.76 -3.03 -9.64
CA TYR A 98 -7.24 -2.02 -10.56
C TYR A 98 -7.81 -0.81 -9.81
N MET A 99 -8.00 0.30 -10.52
CA MET A 99 -8.78 1.45 -10.03
C MET A 99 -10.22 1.00 -9.74
N GLY A 100 -10.83 1.58 -8.71
CA GLY A 100 -12.18 1.19 -8.29
C GLY A 100 -12.26 -0.02 -7.37
N GLU A 101 -11.17 -0.76 -7.13
CA GLU A 101 -11.13 -1.84 -6.14
C GLU A 101 -10.71 -1.31 -4.76
N LYS A 102 -11.16 -1.97 -3.71
CA LYS A 102 -10.69 -1.68 -2.34
C LYS A 102 -9.36 -2.37 -2.06
N PRO A 103 -8.43 -1.73 -1.33
CA PRO A 103 -7.23 -2.38 -0.86
C PRO A 103 -7.55 -3.46 0.18
N GLY A 104 -6.74 -4.52 0.23
CA GLY A 104 -6.82 -5.53 1.31
C GLY A 104 -5.97 -5.17 2.53
N VAL A 105 -5.32 -4.00 2.52
CA VAL A 105 -4.49 -3.43 3.58
C VAL A 105 -4.97 -2.02 3.84
N ALA A 106 -5.47 -1.76 5.04
CA ALA A 106 -5.87 -0.40 5.39
C ALA A 106 -4.66 0.53 5.52
N ILE A 107 -4.77 1.72 4.95
CA ILE A 107 -3.85 2.82 5.23
C ILE A 107 -4.57 3.77 6.19
N VAL A 108 -3.95 4.03 7.33
CA VAL A 108 -4.51 4.86 8.39
C VAL A 108 -3.55 6.02 8.62
N ILE A 109 -4.02 7.25 8.49
CA ILE A 109 -3.23 8.45 8.74
C ILE A 109 -3.84 9.20 9.92
N ASP A 110 -3.06 9.40 10.98
CA ASP A 110 -3.50 10.04 12.22
C ASP A 110 -4.82 9.46 12.79
N GLY A 111 -4.93 8.12 12.73
CA GLY A 111 -6.10 7.39 13.23
C GLY A 111 -7.29 7.32 12.26
N VAL A 112 -7.21 7.97 11.09
CA VAL A 112 -8.25 8.00 10.08
C VAL A 112 -7.95 7.00 8.96
N PRO A 113 -8.77 5.97 8.74
CA PRO A 113 -8.65 5.10 7.56
C PRO A 113 -8.90 5.91 6.28
N VAL A 114 -7.95 5.86 5.35
CA VAL A 114 -8.01 6.62 4.11
C VAL A 114 -8.97 5.95 3.14
N PHE A 115 -9.95 6.70 2.65
CA PHE A 115 -10.83 6.28 1.57
C PHE A 115 -10.12 6.48 0.24
N GLU A 116 -9.79 5.38 -0.43
CA GLU A 116 -9.02 5.42 -1.66
C GLU A 116 -9.69 4.57 -2.75
N ARG A 117 -10.04 5.20 -3.86
CA ARG A 117 -10.69 4.57 -5.02
C ARG A 117 -9.91 4.72 -6.32
N THR A 118 -8.87 5.57 -6.34
CA THR A 118 -8.03 5.74 -7.53
C THR A 118 -6.93 4.69 -7.66
N GLY A 119 -6.79 3.84 -6.66
CA GLY A 119 -5.77 2.80 -6.63
C GLY A 119 -4.41 3.24 -6.11
N LYS A 120 -4.36 4.40 -5.44
CA LYS A 120 -3.11 5.07 -5.12
C LYS A 120 -3.20 5.76 -3.78
N VAL A 121 -2.35 5.39 -2.86
CA VAL A 121 -2.18 6.13 -1.62
C VAL A 121 -1.04 7.11 -1.78
N ASN A 122 -1.36 8.40 -1.69
CA ASN A 122 -0.39 9.48 -1.75
C ASN A 122 0.00 9.89 -0.33
N ILE A 123 1.25 9.66 0.04
CA ILE A 123 1.80 9.96 1.36
C ILE A 123 3.02 10.85 1.17
N ASP A 124 3.11 11.94 1.94
CA ASP A 124 4.34 12.70 2.01
C ASP A 124 5.31 12.05 2.99
N LEU A 125 6.47 11.64 2.49
CA LEU A 125 7.51 10.98 3.29
C LEU A 125 8.14 11.91 4.32
N ASP A 126 8.14 13.21 4.05
CA ASP A 126 8.76 14.23 4.89
C ASP A 126 7.90 14.60 6.11
N ASN A 127 6.60 14.24 6.07
CA ASN A 127 5.66 14.46 7.18
C ASN A 127 5.46 13.22 8.06
N ILE A 128 6.30 12.20 7.95
CA ILE A 128 6.15 10.97 8.73
C ILE A 128 6.86 11.05 10.07
N GLU A 129 6.09 10.91 11.15
CA GLU A 129 6.59 10.75 12.52
C GLU A 129 6.88 9.29 12.87
N SER A 130 5.97 8.40 12.47
CA SER A 130 6.14 6.95 12.64
C SER A 130 5.27 6.17 11.65
N ILE A 131 5.70 4.96 11.35
CA ILE A 131 4.92 3.98 10.60
C ILE A 131 4.80 2.73 11.47
N LYS A 132 3.57 2.32 11.76
CA LYS A 132 3.29 1.05 12.43
C LYS A 132 2.56 0.12 11.48
N VAL A 133 3.02 -1.12 11.37
CA VAL A 133 2.39 -2.13 10.50
C VAL A 133 1.86 -3.27 11.34
N ILE A 134 0.54 -3.40 11.38
CA ILE A 134 -0.18 -4.52 12.00
C ILE A 134 -0.39 -5.57 10.92
N LYS A 135 0.09 -6.80 11.14
CA LYS A 135 0.09 -7.88 10.14
C LYS A 135 -0.94 -8.99 10.39
N SER A 136 -1.93 -8.75 11.19
CA SER A 136 -3.12 -9.60 11.32
C SER A 136 -4.35 -8.84 10.85
N GLY A 137 -5.44 -9.53 10.51
CA GLY A 137 -6.68 -8.85 10.14
C GLY A 137 -7.02 -7.76 11.16
N ALA A 138 -7.19 -6.53 10.71
CA ALA A 138 -7.37 -5.35 11.57
C ALA A 138 -8.75 -4.68 11.41
N SER A 139 -9.71 -5.39 10.78
CA SER A 139 -11.06 -4.86 10.59
C SER A 139 -11.78 -4.55 11.91
N TYR A 140 -11.43 -5.24 12.99
CA TYR A 140 -11.94 -4.96 14.34
C TYR A 140 -11.56 -3.55 14.85
N LEU A 141 -10.67 -2.82 14.20
CA LEU A 141 -10.27 -1.46 14.50
C LEU A 141 -10.66 -0.46 13.42
N PHE A 142 -10.38 -0.82 12.17
CA PHE A 142 -10.44 0.10 11.04
C PHE A 142 -11.58 -0.22 10.07
N GLY A 143 -12.31 -1.34 10.29
CA GLY A 143 -13.42 -1.76 9.46
C GLY A 143 -12.98 -2.35 8.13
N ASP A 144 -13.67 -1.95 7.08
CA ASP A 144 -13.42 -2.34 5.70
C ASP A 144 -12.00 -1.98 5.25
N ASP A 145 -11.47 -2.68 4.27
CA ASP A 145 -10.10 -2.55 3.73
C ASP A 145 -8.97 -3.16 4.59
N ALA A 146 -9.21 -3.52 5.87
CA ALA A 146 -8.18 -4.05 6.77
C ALA A 146 -8.14 -5.60 6.79
N LEU A 147 -8.29 -6.25 5.64
CA LEU A 147 -8.41 -7.70 5.49
C LEU A 147 -7.17 -8.46 6.01
N SER A 148 -5.97 -7.98 5.66
CA SER A 148 -4.69 -8.57 6.04
C SER A 148 -3.93 -7.78 7.09
N GLY A 149 -4.40 -6.59 7.42
CA GLY A 149 -3.75 -5.71 8.37
C GLY A 149 -3.88 -4.24 8.02
N ALA A 150 -3.05 -3.43 8.67
CA ALA A 150 -3.04 -1.99 8.48
C ALA A 150 -1.63 -1.41 8.52
N VAL A 151 -1.41 -0.37 7.71
CA VAL A 151 -0.24 0.52 7.79
C VAL A 151 -0.72 1.82 8.43
N ILE A 152 -0.28 2.09 9.63
CA ILE A 152 -0.67 3.25 10.43
C ILE A 152 0.47 4.27 10.34
N ILE A 153 0.18 5.43 9.82
CA ILE A 153 1.09 6.54 9.65
C ILE A 153 0.69 7.64 10.61
N THR A 154 1.63 8.05 11.42
CA THR A 154 1.48 9.21 12.30
C THR A 154 2.28 10.35 11.70
N THR A 155 1.66 11.52 11.55
CA THR A 155 2.33 12.71 11.02
C THR A 155 3.14 13.44 12.09
N LYS A 156 4.13 14.22 11.65
CA LYS A 156 5.02 15.00 12.53
C LYS A 156 4.22 15.98 13.40
N ARG A 157 4.51 16.00 14.71
CA ARG A 157 3.83 16.83 15.69
C ARG A 157 4.65 17.04 16.96
N GLY A 158 4.29 18.07 17.71
CA GLY A 158 4.80 18.33 19.06
C GLY A 158 6.05 19.21 19.12
N ALA A 159 6.47 19.47 20.36
CA ALA A 159 7.51 20.44 20.71
C ALA A 159 8.91 20.09 20.18
N LYS A 160 9.16 18.85 19.81
CA LYS A 160 10.46 18.40 19.25
C LYS A 160 10.78 19.00 17.88
N TYR A 161 9.79 19.57 17.19
CA TYR A 161 9.99 20.30 15.93
C TYR A 161 10.18 21.80 16.10
N LYS A 162 10.43 22.29 17.34
CA LYS A 162 10.82 23.67 17.61
C LYS A 162 12.12 24.01 16.88
N GLY A 163 12.18 25.23 16.32
CA GLY A 163 13.32 25.72 15.55
C GLY A 163 13.05 25.69 14.04
N ALA A 164 14.10 25.78 13.25
CA ALA A 164 14.00 25.74 11.81
C ALA A 164 14.86 24.62 11.21
N THR A 165 14.42 24.02 10.12
CA THR A 165 15.17 23.02 9.36
C THR A 165 15.09 23.35 7.88
N VAL A 166 16.23 23.37 7.20
CA VAL A 166 16.32 23.49 5.73
C VAL A 166 17.10 22.29 5.20
N SER A 167 16.56 21.63 4.19
CA SER A 167 17.20 20.45 3.57
C SER A 167 17.12 20.54 2.04
N ALA A 168 18.19 20.13 1.37
CA ALA A 168 18.23 20.02 -0.07
C ALA A 168 18.94 18.73 -0.47
N ASP A 169 18.31 17.97 -1.38
CA ASP A 169 18.84 16.73 -1.92
C ASP A 169 18.87 16.81 -3.46
N ALA A 170 19.81 16.11 -4.06
CA ALA A 170 19.93 15.92 -5.50
C ALA A 170 20.29 14.46 -5.80
N GLY A 171 19.95 13.98 -7.00
CA GLY A 171 20.22 12.60 -7.37
C GLY A 171 20.17 12.35 -8.88
N ALA A 172 20.24 11.07 -9.22
CA ALA A 172 20.15 10.63 -10.60
C ALA A 172 18.83 11.04 -11.25
N TRP A 173 18.83 11.19 -12.57
CA TRP A 173 17.65 11.52 -13.39
C TRP A 173 16.91 12.77 -12.93
N GLY A 174 17.64 13.85 -12.63
CA GLY A 174 17.06 15.12 -12.26
C GLY A 174 16.36 15.13 -10.89
N TYR A 175 16.52 14.04 -10.07
CA TYR A 175 15.95 14.02 -8.73
C TYR A 175 16.42 15.21 -7.92
N ASN A 176 15.48 15.95 -7.36
CA ASN A 176 15.75 17.03 -6.43
C ASN A 176 14.64 17.09 -5.36
N ARG A 177 15.02 17.48 -4.16
CA ARG A 177 14.11 17.71 -3.05
C ARG A 177 14.59 18.91 -2.26
N GLN A 178 13.66 19.82 -1.93
CA GLN A 178 13.88 20.93 -1.01
C GLN A 178 12.82 20.88 0.09
N LEU A 179 13.26 21.14 1.33
CA LEU A 179 12.39 21.18 2.50
C LEU A 179 12.74 22.38 3.37
N VAL A 180 11.72 23.10 3.79
CA VAL A 180 11.81 24.12 4.84
C VAL A 180 10.75 23.81 5.88
N ARG A 181 11.17 23.74 7.15
CA ARG A 181 10.28 23.53 8.29
C ARG A 181 10.61 24.57 9.35
N ALA A 182 9.57 25.16 9.95
CA ALA A 182 9.68 26.05 11.09
C ALA A 182 8.66 25.64 12.18
N GLY A 183 9.09 25.64 13.43
CA GLY A 183 8.24 25.24 14.54
C GLY A 183 8.48 26.04 15.81
N LEU A 184 7.44 26.15 16.62
CA LEU A 184 7.42 26.85 17.90
C LEU A 184 6.87 25.93 19.01
N ALA A 185 7.34 26.15 20.23
CA ALA A 185 6.80 25.49 21.42
C ALA A 185 6.94 26.39 22.62
N GLY A 186 5.91 26.42 23.47
CA GLY A 186 5.82 27.21 24.70
C GLY A 186 4.71 26.66 25.59
N GLU A 187 4.37 27.43 26.63
CA GLU A 187 3.30 27.06 27.59
C GLU A 187 1.92 26.96 26.95
N TRP A 188 1.66 27.72 25.88
CA TRP A 188 0.40 27.68 25.13
C TRP A 188 0.21 26.39 24.31
N GLY A 189 1.31 25.69 24.00
CA GLY A 189 1.29 24.52 23.10
C GLY A 189 2.51 24.41 22.22
N SER A 190 2.35 23.74 21.09
CA SER A 190 3.41 23.55 20.10
C SER A 190 2.83 23.53 18.69
N GLY A 191 3.66 23.85 17.70
CA GLY A 191 3.24 23.75 16.31
C GLY A 191 4.42 23.84 15.36
N HIS A 192 4.21 23.34 14.15
CA HIS A 192 5.14 23.52 13.04
C HIS A 192 4.39 23.64 11.72
N VAL A 193 5.07 24.21 10.75
CA VAL A 193 4.68 24.24 9.34
C VAL A 193 5.87 23.80 8.53
N GLN A 194 5.62 23.00 7.50
CA GLN A 194 6.61 22.47 6.60
C GLN A 194 6.18 22.68 5.13
N VAL A 195 7.13 23.03 4.28
CA VAL A 195 6.97 23.09 2.83
C VAL A 195 8.01 22.20 2.21
N THR A 196 7.58 21.32 1.30
CA THR A 196 8.46 20.41 0.57
C THR A 196 8.20 20.50 -0.93
N HIS A 197 9.26 20.58 -1.70
CA HIS A 197 9.26 20.38 -3.15
C HIS A 197 10.05 19.13 -3.48
N ARG A 198 9.52 18.27 -4.34
CA ARG A 198 10.19 17.06 -4.84
C ARG A 198 9.89 16.88 -6.30
N ALA A 199 10.93 16.67 -7.12
CA ALA A 199 10.79 16.44 -8.56
C ALA A 199 11.87 15.51 -9.09
N GLY A 200 11.65 14.94 -10.27
CA GLY A 200 12.60 14.14 -11.01
C GLY A 200 12.04 13.67 -12.33
N ASP A 201 12.91 13.39 -13.30
CA ASP A 201 12.53 12.82 -14.60
C ASP A 201 12.30 11.30 -14.51
N ASP A 202 12.87 10.68 -13.45
CA ASP A 202 12.93 9.23 -13.25
C ASP A 202 13.73 8.49 -14.35
N TYR A 203 13.92 7.17 -14.14
CA TYR A 203 14.71 6.32 -15.05
C TYR A 203 13.99 6.00 -16.36
N TYR A 204 12.66 5.83 -16.28
CA TYR A 204 11.89 5.36 -17.43
C TYR A 204 11.55 6.51 -18.37
N TRP A 205 11.34 6.18 -19.63
CA TRP A 205 10.93 7.15 -20.62
C TRP A 205 9.57 7.77 -20.26
N GLN A 206 9.46 9.09 -20.31
CA GLN A 206 8.27 9.87 -19.93
C GLN A 206 7.68 9.44 -18.57
N SER A 207 8.49 9.50 -17.53
CA SER A 207 8.08 9.16 -16.16
C SER A 207 8.32 10.29 -15.15
N ALA A 208 8.43 11.51 -15.62
CA ALA A 208 8.65 12.69 -14.82
C ALA A 208 7.55 12.85 -13.75
N TYR A 209 7.96 13.33 -12.58
CA TYR A 209 7.04 13.65 -11.51
C TYR A 209 7.45 14.91 -10.77
N LYS A 210 6.46 15.56 -10.17
CA LYS A 210 6.62 16.75 -9.35
C LYS A 210 5.60 16.72 -8.22
N THR A 211 6.02 17.07 -7.01
CA THR A 211 5.16 17.21 -5.84
C THR A 211 5.53 18.51 -5.13
N ASP A 212 4.54 19.38 -4.97
CA ASP A 212 4.59 20.55 -4.08
C ASP A 212 3.68 20.28 -2.89
N HIS A 213 4.21 20.36 -1.68
CA HIS A 213 3.52 19.95 -0.48
C HIS A 213 3.69 20.99 0.63
N ILE A 214 2.61 21.27 1.35
CA ILE A 214 2.61 22.04 2.59
C ILE A 214 1.80 21.30 3.64
N ASP A 215 2.36 21.17 4.82
CA ASP A 215 1.69 20.56 5.97
C ASP A 215 2.01 21.32 7.25
N GLY A 216 1.21 21.07 8.27
CA GLY A 216 1.45 21.61 9.58
C GLY A 216 0.56 20.98 10.63
N ASN A 217 1.00 21.13 11.87
CA ASN A 217 0.31 20.65 13.06
C ASN A 217 0.43 21.69 14.16
N LEU A 218 -0.71 22.08 14.75
CA LEU A 218 -0.81 23.04 15.85
C LEU A 218 -1.53 22.35 17.01
N ARG A 219 -0.86 22.23 18.14
CA ARG A 219 -1.41 21.66 19.38
C ARG A 219 -1.51 22.74 20.44
N PHE A 220 -2.70 22.99 20.94
CA PHE A 220 -3.01 23.95 21.99
C PHE A 220 -3.30 23.21 23.28
N TYR A 221 -2.58 23.53 24.36
CA TYR A 221 -2.87 23.02 25.70
C TYR A 221 -4.01 23.84 26.29
N LEU A 222 -5.18 23.24 26.44
CA LEU A 222 -6.37 23.91 26.97
C LEU A 222 -6.38 23.92 28.50
N THR A 223 -5.94 22.80 29.08
CA THR A 223 -5.73 22.59 30.51
C THR A 223 -4.52 21.66 30.69
N ASP A 224 -4.15 21.38 31.95
CA ASP A 224 -3.08 20.43 32.28
C ASP A 224 -3.40 18.99 31.78
N THR A 225 -4.69 18.69 31.52
CA THR A 225 -5.17 17.35 31.13
C THR A 225 -5.79 17.30 29.74
N SER A 226 -5.92 18.44 29.04
CA SER A 226 -6.59 18.47 27.76
C SER A 226 -5.87 19.31 26.72
N ASP A 227 -5.92 18.85 25.48
CA ASP A 227 -5.39 19.56 24.34
C ASP A 227 -6.30 19.48 23.10
N LEU A 228 -6.09 20.44 22.21
CA LEU A 228 -6.73 20.52 20.91
C LEU A 228 -5.66 20.57 19.84
N THR A 229 -5.64 19.58 18.96
CA THR A 229 -4.67 19.49 17.87
C THR A 229 -5.36 19.73 16.53
N PHE A 230 -4.89 20.72 15.79
CA PHE A 230 -5.28 20.99 14.41
C PHE A 230 -4.17 20.57 13.46
N GLY A 231 -4.47 19.69 12.51
CA GLY A 231 -3.55 19.30 11.45
C GLY A 231 -4.10 19.62 10.07
N PHE A 232 -3.22 20.04 9.18
CA PHE A 232 -3.55 20.33 7.80
C PHE A 232 -2.46 19.83 6.85
N GLU A 233 -2.87 19.44 5.65
CA GLU A 233 -1.99 19.04 4.55
C GLU A 233 -2.62 19.46 3.23
N LYS A 234 -1.81 20.04 2.34
CA LYS A 234 -2.14 20.26 0.94
C LYS A 234 -0.99 19.80 0.07
N SER A 235 -1.29 19.03 -0.96
CA SER A 235 -0.29 18.51 -1.89
C SER A 235 -0.79 18.60 -3.33
N ASP A 236 -0.01 19.22 -4.18
CA ASP A 236 -0.21 19.27 -5.62
C ASP A 236 0.84 18.37 -6.28
N ARG A 237 0.39 17.35 -7.01
CA ARG A 237 1.25 16.32 -7.60
C ARG A 237 0.96 16.16 -9.08
N MET A 238 1.99 16.19 -9.88
CA MET A 238 1.95 15.82 -11.29
C MET A 238 2.86 14.63 -11.49
N LYS A 239 2.43 13.65 -12.26
CA LYS A 239 3.27 12.52 -12.62
C LYS A 239 2.86 11.88 -13.93
N ASP A 240 3.87 11.55 -14.71
CA ASP A 240 3.74 10.69 -15.85
C ASP A 240 3.96 9.24 -15.43
N LYS A 241 3.10 8.35 -15.89
CA LYS A 241 3.18 6.92 -15.57
C LYS A 241 3.69 6.17 -16.76
N HIS A 242 4.94 5.73 -16.71
CA HIS A 242 5.46 4.78 -17.68
C HIS A 242 4.63 3.49 -17.66
N GLY A 243 4.47 2.89 -18.79
CA GLY A 243 3.85 1.58 -18.88
C GLY A 243 4.90 0.48 -18.68
N SER A 244 4.40 -0.76 -18.51
CA SER A 244 5.24 -1.94 -18.67
C SER A 244 5.59 -2.18 -20.14
N VAL A 245 6.74 -2.79 -20.39
CA VAL A 245 7.06 -3.34 -21.71
C VAL A 245 6.49 -4.76 -21.83
N LYS A 246 6.08 -5.15 -23.04
CA LYS A 246 5.58 -6.51 -23.28
C LYS A 246 6.74 -7.40 -23.73
N GLY A 247 6.90 -8.52 -23.01
CA GLY A 247 7.86 -9.55 -23.34
C GLY A 247 9.25 -9.37 -22.75
N ALA A 248 9.90 -10.49 -22.47
CA ALA A 248 11.25 -10.55 -21.91
C ALA A 248 12.30 -10.00 -22.89
N THR A 249 12.11 -10.23 -24.19
CA THR A 249 13.01 -9.69 -25.22
C THR A 249 12.94 -8.18 -25.25
N GLN A 250 11.75 -7.58 -25.29
CA GLN A 250 11.59 -6.12 -25.24
C GLN A 250 12.14 -5.54 -23.93
N ALA A 251 11.89 -6.16 -22.79
CA ALA A 251 12.43 -5.71 -21.50
C ALA A 251 13.98 -5.68 -21.46
N ARG A 252 14.64 -6.53 -22.25
CA ARG A 252 16.10 -6.56 -22.39
C ARG A 252 16.63 -5.49 -23.33
N LEU A 253 15.95 -5.27 -24.47
CA LEU A 253 16.37 -4.34 -25.53
C LEU A 253 16.04 -2.88 -25.18
N ASP A 254 14.91 -2.67 -24.51
CA ASP A 254 14.36 -1.37 -24.20
C ASP A 254 13.91 -1.31 -22.71
N PRO A 255 14.87 -1.31 -21.77
CA PRO A 255 14.57 -1.33 -20.35
C PRO A 255 13.84 -0.07 -19.84
N GLN A 256 13.94 1.04 -20.56
CA GLN A 256 13.28 2.30 -20.23
C GLN A 256 11.86 2.40 -20.80
N GLY A 257 11.50 1.50 -21.75
CA GLY A 257 10.19 1.48 -22.39
C GLY A 257 9.99 2.62 -23.38
N GLU A 258 11.06 2.99 -24.10
CA GLU A 258 11.06 4.08 -25.10
C GLU A 258 10.49 3.63 -26.44
N ILE A 259 10.81 2.41 -26.87
CA ILE A 259 10.41 1.90 -28.19
C ILE A 259 8.91 1.56 -28.20
N GLY A 260 8.22 2.06 -29.22
CA GLY A 260 6.81 1.81 -29.44
C GLY A 260 5.88 2.56 -28.49
N ARG A 261 6.33 3.66 -27.93
CA ARG A 261 5.54 4.54 -27.06
C ARG A 261 5.77 6.00 -27.37
N ASP A 262 4.70 6.71 -27.69
CA ASP A 262 4.74 8.14 -27.97
C ASP A 262 4.24 8.97 -26.80
N PHE A 263 3.50 8.36 -25.87
CA PHE A 263 2.97 9.03 -24.69
C PHE A 263 2.79 8.07 -23.53
N THR A 264 2.79 8.62 -22.32
CA THR A 264 2.46 7.92 -21.09
C THR A 264 1.12 8.39 -20.55
N ARG A 265 0.62 7.70 -19.54
CA ARG A 265 -0.51 8.17 -18.77
C ARG A 265 -0.05 9.31 -17.87
N LYS A 266 -0.83 10.37 -17.80
CA LYS A 266 -0.54 11.53 -16.96
C LYS A 266 -1.56 11.62 -15.83
N TYR A 267 -1.08 11.99 -14.64
CA TYR A 267 -1.90 12.23 -13.47
C TYR A 267 -1.59 13.61 -12.88
N ASP A 268 -2.63 14.39 -12.62
CA ASP A 268 -2.56 15.57 -11.76
C ASP A 268 -3.44 15.29 -10.54
N VAL A 269 -2.85 15.38 -9.36
CA VAL A 269 -3.50 15.03 -8.09
C VAL A 269 -3.43 16.22 -7.15
N ASN A 270 -4.57 16.67 -6.68
CA ASN A 270 -4.69 17.69 -5.65
C ASN A 270 -5.29 17.06 -4.39
N LEU A 271 -4.49 17.02 -3.33
CA LEU A 271 -4.86 16.47 -2.04
C LEU A 271 -5.03 17.57 -1.02
N GLN A 272 -6.04 17.44 -0.16
CA GLN A 272 -6.24 18.27 1.01
C GLN A 272 -6.68 17.39 2.17
N LYS A 273 -6.05 17.55 3.34
CA LYS A 273 -6.46 16.88 4.57
C LYS A 273 -6.52 17.90 5.69
N LEU A 274 -7.61 17.87 6.42
CA LEU A 274 -7.84 18.67 7.60
C LEU A 274 -8.32 17.77 8.71
N HIS A 275 -7.80 17.93 9.91
CA HIS A 275 -8.34 17.24 11.08
C HIS A 275 -8.23 18.13 12.32
N LEU A 276 -9.17 17.93 13.22
CA LEU A 276 -9.18 18.53 14.53
C LEU A 276 -9.41 17.44 15.56
N THR A 277 -8.44 17.25 16.46
CA THR A 277 -8.46 16.22 17.49
C THR A 277 -8.48 16.86 18.86
N TYR A 278 -9.47 16.51 19.66
CA TYR A 278 -9.54 16.84 21.08
C TYR A 278 -9.13 15.61 21.90
N ALA A 279 -8.20 15.81 22.82
CA ALA A 279 -7.77 14.79 23.78
C ALA A 279 -7.98 15.32 25.18
N ASN A 280 -8.47 14.48 26.10
CA ASN A 280 -8.65 14.84 27.50
C ASN A 280 -8.47 13.62 28.42
N ASP A 281 -7.58 13.73 29.38
CA ASP A 281 -7.44 12.80 30.49
C ASP A 281 -8.51 13.13 31.55
N LEU A 282 -9.62 12.38 31.54
CA LEU A 282 -10.75 12.58 32.46
C LEU A 282 -10.35 12.27 33.90
N THR A 283 -9.50 11.25 34.05
CA THR A 283 -8.89 10.82 35.30
C THR A 283 -7.50 10.25 34.98
N PRO A 284 -6.62 10.00 35.97
CA PRO A 284 -5.33 9.33 35.72
C PRO A 284 -5.45 8.00 34.99
N ASN A 285 -6.63 7.39 35.04
CA ASN A 285 -6.91 6.05 34.49
C ASN A 285 -7.91 6.05 33.33
N SER A 286 -8.30 7.21 32.81
CA SER A 286 -9.32 7.29 31.76
C SER A 286 -9.12 8.50 30.88
N ASN A 287 -9.15 8.32 29.57
CA ASN A 287 -9.10 9.41 28.61
C ASN A 287 -10.16 9.30 27.51
N VAL A 288 -10.43 10.42 26.88
CA VAL A 288 -11.29 10.55 25.71
C VAL A 288 -10.50 11.20 24.59
N LEU A 289 -10.67 10.67 23.40
CA LEU A 289 -10.12 11.20 22.17
C LEU A 289 -11.26 11.34 21.15
N ALA A 290 -11.39 12.54 20.55
CA ALA A 290 -12.38 12.79 19.51
C ALA A 290 -11.75 13.53 18.33
N THR A 291 -11.96 13.04 17.13
CA THR A 291 -11.41 13.62 15.89
C THR A 291 -12.52 13.87 14.88
N VAL A 292 -12.59 15.08 14.35
CA VAL A 292 -13.34 15.42 13.14
C VAL A 292 -12.36 15.66 12.01
N TYR A 293 -12.72 15.27 10.79
CA TYR A 293 -11.81 15.39 9.66
C TYR A 293 -12.53 15.53 8.32
N GLU A 294 -11.83 16.17 7.37
CA GLU A 294 -12.16 16.18 5.95
C GLU A 294 -10.92 15.90 5.13
N TYR A 295 -10.96 14.85 4.27
CA TYR A 295 -9.94 14.51 3.30
C TYR A 295 -10.53 14.63 1.91
N ARG A 296 -9.83 15.31 0.99
CA ARG A 296 -10.20 15.47 -0.42
C ARG A 296 -9.08 15.01 -1.31
N ASP A 297 -9.42 14.26 -2.35
CA ASP A 297 -8.52 13.89 -3.43
C ASP A 297 -9.20 14.19 -4.76
N ARG A 298 -8.61 15.08 -5.54
CA ARG A 298 -9.02 15.37 -6.91
C ARG A 298 -7.93 14.91 -7.83
N THR A 299 -8.22 13.86 -8.59
CA THR A 299 -7.28 13.29 -9.55
C THR A 299 -7.81 13.46 -10.96
N ALA A 300 -7.08 14.19 -11.79
CA ALA A 300 -7.26 14.19 -13.23
C ALA A 300 -6.30 13.16 -13.85
N TYR A 301 -6.83 12.28 -14.68
CA TYR A 301 -6.10 11.20 -15.30
C TYR A 301 -6.28 11.24 -16.82
N TRP A 302 -5.21 11.58 -17.53
CA TRP A 302 -5.16 11.54 -18.99
C TRP A 302 -4.69 10.18 -19.46
N SER A 303 -5.40 9.62 -20.40
CA SER A 303 -5.01 8.37 -21.03
C SER A 303 -5.25 8.40 -22.52
N SER A 304 -4.39 7.70 -23.25
CA SER A 304 -4.55 7.42 -24.66
C SER A 304 -4.49 5.93 -24.85
N PRO A 305 -5.60 5.23 -24.66
CA PRO A 305 -5.66 3.86 -25.11
C PRO A 305 -5.44 3.85 -26.63
N GLN A 306 -4.85 2.78 -27.13
CA GLN A 306 -4.55 2.59 -28.56
C GLN A 306 -5.80 2.82 -29.39
N ARG A 307 -5.85 3.91 -30.17
CA ARG A 307 -7.03 4.38 -30.89
C ARG A 307 -6.62 5.01 -32.21
N VAL A 308 -7.54 5.21 -33.11
CA VAL A 308 -7.31 5.88 -34.39
C VAL A 308 -7.99 7.23 -34.35
N ALA A 309 -7.30 8.29 -34.74
CA ALA A 309 -7.91 9.59 -34.95
C ALA A 309 -8.96 9.52 -36.05
N ALA A 310 -9.95 10.45 -36.03
CA ALA A 310 -11.05 10.47 -36.99
C ALA A 310 -10.57 10.58 -38.47
N ASN A 311 -9.37 11.09 -38.69
CA ASN A 311 -8.74 11.16 -40.01
C ASN A 311 -8.10 9.84 -40.46
N GLY A 312 -8.26 8.75 -39.72
CA GLY A 312 -7.66 7.44 -40.01
C GLY A 312 -6.20 7.29 -39.60
N GLN A 313 -5.59 8.31 -39.03
CA GLN A 313 -4.24 8.24 -38.52
C GLN A 313 -4.22 7.41 -37.24
N SER A 314 -3.37 6.39 -37.17
CA SER A 314 -3.18 5.59 -35.96
C SER A 314 -2.64 6.52 -34.85
N ILE A 315 -3.36 6.60 -33.73
CA ILE A 315 -2.83 7.11 -32.49
C ILE A 315 -2.07 5.94 -31.85
N SER A 316 -1.04 5.48 -32.52
CA SER A 316 -0.13 4.47 -32.01
C SER A 316 1.08 5.16 -31.41
N ASP A 317 1.75 4.43 -30.58
CA ASP A 317 2.93 4.86 -29.86
C ASP A 317 4.13 5.25 -30.77
N SER A 318 4.02 5.12 -32.08
CA SER A 318 5.08 5.48 -33.07
C SER A 318 4.72 6.65 -33.98
N THR A 319 3.62 7.36 -33.72
CA THR A 319 3.20 8.49 -34.55
C THR A 319 3.80 9.78 -33.99
N PRO A 320 4.65 10.49 -34.74
CA PRO A 320 5.20 11.80 -34.31
C PRO A 320 4.07 12.77 -33.92
N GLY A 321 4.19 13.37 -32.74
CA GLY A 321 3.17 14.28 -32.18
C GLY A 321 1.99 13.61 -31.49
N ALA A 322 1.92 12.28 -31.42
CA ALA A 322 0.88 11.56 -30.69
C ALA A 322 0.93 11.81 -29.17
N GLN A 323 2.07 12.26 -28.65
CA GLN A 323 2.29 12.62 -27.24
C GLN A 323 1.29 13.66 -26.72
N GLU A 324 0.74 14.50 -27.55
CA GLU A 324 -0.23 15.52 -27.18
C GLU A 324 -1.69 15.03 -27.30
N LEU A 325 -1.88 13.84 -27.84
CA LEU A 325 -3.23 13.31 -28.18
C LEU A 325 -3.77 12.39 -27.08
N TYR A 326 -3.85 12.88 -25.85
CA TYR A 326 -4.68 12.18 -24.85
C TYR A 326 -6.13 12.14 -25.30
N THR A 327 -6.63 10.94 -25.57
CA THR A 327 -7.98 10.74 -26.09
C THR A 327 -9.05 10.86 -25.00
N THR A 328 -8.70 10.55 -23.76
CA THR A 328 -9.66 10.58 -22.64
C THR A 328 -9.10 11.31 -21.44
N LEU A 329 -9.98 11.99 -20.72
CA LEU A 329 -9.74 12.62 -19.44
C LEU A 329 -10.74 12.05 -18.42
N ASN A 330 -10.21 11.41 -17.40
CA ASN A 330 -10.99 10.96 -16.25
C ASN A 330 -10.74 11.92 -15.09
N ASN A 331 -11.82 12.46 -14.55
CA ASN A 331 -11.80 13.25 -13.33
C ASN A 331 -12.38 12.41 -12.20
N TYR A 332 -11.57 12.19 -11.17
CA TYR A 332 -11.98 11.55 -9.93
C TYR A 332 -11.99 12.61 -8.84
N ASP A 333 -13.13 12.79 -8.19
CA ASP A 333 -13.28 13.69 -7.04
C ASP A 333 -13.74 12.84 -5.86
N GLN A 334 -12.91 12.77 -4.84
CA GLN A 334 -13.16 12.01 -3.61
C GLN A 334 -13.19 12.97 -2.42
N VAL A 335 -14.21 12.84 -1.60
CA VAL A 335 -14.33 13.57 -0.34
C VAL A 335 -14.68 12.59 0.76
N GLN A 336 -13.87 12.56 1.80
CA GLN A 336 -14.13 11.79 3.01
C GLN A 336 -14.29 12.76 4.17
N ARG A 337 -15.42 12.68 4.87
CA ARG A 337 -15.71 13.41 6.11
C ARG A 337 -16.05 12.44 7.20
N GLY A 338 -15.61 12.73 8.41
CA GLY A 338 -15.96 11.83 9.50
C GLY A 338 -15.76 12.41 10.88
N PHE A 339 -16.30 11.65 11.80
CA PHE A 339 -16.12 11.81 13.22
C PHE A 339 -15.73 10.46 13.82
N LYS A 340 -14.66 10.46 14.58
CA LYS A 340 -14.19 9.29 15.32
C LYS A 340 -13.97 9.67 16.76
N ALA A 341 -14.48 8.85 17.70
CA ALA A 341 -14.28 9.07 19.12
C ALA A 341 -13.90 7.76 19.81
N GLU A 342 -13.03 7.84 20.78
CA GLU A 342 -12.63 6.73 21.65
C GLU A 342 -12.64 7.16 23.10
N TRP A 343 -13.20 6.33 23.93
CA TRP A 343 -13.05 6.38 25.38
C TRP A 343 -12.21 5.20 25.81
N ARG A 344 -11.20 5.44 26.63
CA ARG A 344 -10.29 4.43 27.16
C ARG A 344 -10.26 4.55 28.67
N ALA A 345 -10.25 3.40 29.34
CA ALA A 345 -10.14 3.35 30.78
C ALA A 345 -9.45 2.08 31.24
N HIS A 346 -8.84 2.12 32.43
CA HIS A 346 -8.35 0.94 33.10
C HIS A 346 -8.68 0.98 34.58
N ALA A 347 -8.91 -0.19 35.19
CA ALA A 347 -9.12 -0.35 36.61
C ALA A 347 -8.58 -1.71 37.05
N GLY A 348 -7.59 -1.69 37.94
CA GLY A 348 -6.92 -2.90 38.42
C GLY A 348 -6.33 -3.72 37.24
N SER A 349 -6.82 -4.95 37.11
CA SER A 349 -6.38 -5.90 36.08
C SER A 349 -7.17 -5.81 34.77
N THR A 350 -8.00 -4.79 34.58
CA THR A 350 -8.86 -4.67 33.39
C THR A 350 -8.66 -3.35 32.68
N GLY A 351 -8.71 -3.38 31.34
CA GLY A 351 -8.70 -2.21 30.47
C GLY A 351 -9.85 -2.27 29.47
N TRP A 352 -10.42 -1.12 29.15
CA TRP A 352 -11.52 -0.98 28.20
C TRP A 352 -11.23 0.10 27.18
N LEU A 353 -11.74 -0.12 25.97
CA LEU A 353 -11.88 0.89 24.95
C LEU A 353 -13.28 0.75 24.35
N ALA A 354 -13.97 1.86 24.21
CA ALA A 354 -15.19 1.96 23.42
C ALA A 354 -15.01 3.05 22.36
N GLY A 355 -15.39 2.76 21.14
CA GLY A 355 -15.19 3.66 20.01
C GLY A 355 -16.41 3.77 19.11
N LEU A 356 -16.50 4.93 18.47
CA LEU A 356 -17.48 5.28 17.45
C LEU A 356 -16.74 5.78 16.21
N ASP A 357 -17.17 5.35 15.02
CA ASP A 357 -16.59 5.73 13.73
C ASP A 357 -17.73 6.02 12.74
N ILE A 358 -17.92 7.29 12.40
CA ILE A 358 -18.96 7.76 11.47
C ILE A 358 -18.25 8.40 10.28
N ARG A 359 -18.45 7.84 9.09
CA ARG A 359 -17.84 8.34 7.85
C ARG A 359 -18.90 8.60 6.77
N ARG A 360 -18.65 9.63 5.99
CA ARG A 360 -19.40 9.97 4.79
C ARG A 360 -18.40 10.21 3.69
N ASN A 361 -18.36 9.28 2.75
CA ASN A 361 -17.43 9.27 1.64
C ASN A 361 -18.23 9.54 0.36
N SER A 362 -17.72 10.42 -0.49
CA SER A 362 -18.30 10.70 -1.81
C SER A 362 -17.22 10.48 -2.85
N TYR A 363 -17.56 9.80 -3.94
CA TYR A 363 -16.66 9.52 -5.03
C TYR A 363 -17.37 9.76 -6.37
N ARG A 364 -16.85 10.69 -7.15
CA ARG A 364 -17.31 10.94 -8.52
C ARG A 364 -16.28 10.47 -9.52
N ASN A 365 -16.74 9.76 -10.54
CA ASN A 365 -15.96 9.36 -11.71
C ASN A 365 -16.62 9.98 -12.96
N PHE A 366 -15.93 10.96 -13.56
CA PHE A 366 -16.39 11.67 -14.74
C PHE A 366 -15.35 11.57 -15.84
N ASN A 367 -15.66 10.79 -16.89
CA ASN A 367 -14.76 10.52 -18.00
C ASN A 367 -15.31 11.08 -19.31
N THR A 368 -14.46 11.81 -20.03
CA THR A 368 -14.82 12.45 -21.32
C THR A 368 -13.80 12.14 -22.40
N ALA A 369 -14.29 12.07 -23.64
CA ALA A 369 -13.44 12.10 -24.82
C ALA A 369 -12.87 13.52 -25.01
N ARG A 370 -11.56 13.64 -25.19
CA ARG A 370 -10.89 14.93 -25.42
C ARG A 370 -10.76 15.29 -26.89
N VAL A 371 -10.62 14.29 -27.73
CA VAL A 371 -10.46 14.40 -29.17
C VAL A 371 -11.38 13.41 -29.87
N ASP A 372 -11.62 13.64 -31.16
CA ASP A 372 -12.30 12.66 -31.99
C ASP A 372 -11.44 11.41 -32.14
N TYR A 373 -12.00 10.24 -31.88
CA TYR A 373 -11.29 8.98 -32.00
C TYR A 373 -12.20 7.81 -32.34
N CYS A 374 -11.61 6.71 -32.81
CA CYS A 374 -12.28 5.43 -33.00
C CYS A 374 -11.79 4.39 -32.02
N ALA A 375 -12.71 3.57 -31.49
CA ALA A 375 -12.33 2.44 -30.66
C ALA A 375 -11.60 1.38 -31.47
N ARG A 376 -10.47 0.88 -30.95
CA ARG A 376 -9.60 -0.09 -31.66
C ARG A 376 -10.24 -1.47 -31.90
N ALA A 377 -11.31 -1.79 -31.20
CA ALA A 377 -11.99 -3.08 -31.31
C ALA A 377 -12.48 -3.42 -32.74
N ASP A 378 -12.59 -2.43 -33.62
CA ASP A 378 -13.10 -2.59 -34.96
C ASP A 378 -12.01 -2.55 -36.04
N PHE A 379 -10.77 -2.84 -35.66
CA PHE A 379 -9.61 -2.78 -36.55
C PHE A 379 -9.57 -3.92 -37.57
N ALA A 380 -10.17 -3.67 -38.74
CA ALA A 380 -9.68 -4.25 -39.99
C ALA A 380 -9.11 -3.11 -40.84
N PRO A 381 -7.94 -3.27 -41.48
CA PRO A 381 -7.49 -2.30 -42.46
C PRO A 381 -8.51 -2.13 -43.60
N PRO A 382 -8.73 -0.92 -44.10
CA PRO A 382 -8.14 0.35 -43.73
C PRO A 382 -8.78 0.93 -42.46
N TYR A 383 -7.96 1.45 -41.57
CA TYR A 383 -8.35 1.93 -40.22
C TYR A 383 -9.18 3.24 -40.22
N ALA A 384 -9.86 3.57 -41.28
CA ALA A 384 -10.71 4.75 -41.37
C ALA A 384 -12.03 4.52 -40.62
N CYS A 385 -12.37 5.44 -39.74
CA CYS A 385 -13.61 5.47 -39.00
C CYS A 385 -14.29 6.84 -39.14
N PRO A 386 -14.70 7.21 -40.39
CA PRO A 386 -15.41 8.45 -40.58
C PRO A 386 -16.80 8.35 -39.92
N PRO A 387 -17.31 9.46 -39.35
CA PRO A 387 -18.73 9.50 -38.92
C PRO A 387 -19.64 9.15 -40.10
N PRO A 388 -20.70 8.37 -39.92
CA PRO A 388 -21.30 7.92 -38.64
C PRO A 388 -20.92 6.49 -38.20
N ALA A 389 -19.66 6.11 -38.27
CA ALA A 389 -19.25 4.78 -37.84
C ALA A 389 -19.63 4.52 -36.35
N SER A 390 -20.07 3.31 -36.03
CA SER A 390 -20.53 2.92 -34.68
C SER A 390 -19.46 2.99 -33.61
N ASN A 391 -18.20 2.92 -34.01
CA ASN A 391 -17.00 2.99 -33.17
C ASN A 391 -16.40 4.40 -33.08
N PHE A 392 -17.00 5.40 -33.75
CA PHE A 392 -16.57 6.80 -33.66
C PHE A 392 -17.04 7.43 -32.35
N THR A 393 -16.15 8.14 -31.68
CA THR A 393 -16.43 8.94 -30.49
C THR A 393 -15.96 10.37 -30.71
N ALA A 394 -16.89 11.31 -30.68
CA ALA A 394 -16.59 12.73 -30.84
C ALA A 394 -15.96 13.32 -29.57
N ALA A 395 -15.12 14.33 -29.77
CA ALA A 395 -14.60 15.15 -28.66
C ALA A 395 -15.75 15.72 -27.81
N GLY A 396 -15.57 15.76 -26.50
CA GLY A 396 -16.59 16.20 -25.56
C GLY A 396 -17.63 15.15 -25.18
N THR A 397 -17.64 13.96 -25.83
CA THR A 397 -18.54 12.88 -25.44
C THR A 397 -18.28 12.44 -24.01
N VAL A 398 -19.33 12.44 -23.19
CA VAL A 398 -19.28 11.86 -21.83
C VAL A 398 -19.27 10.34 -21.97
N LEU A 399 -18.23 9.71 -21.43
CA LEU A 399 -18.05 8.26 -21.46
C LEU A 399 -18.55 7.61 -20.16
N THR A 400 -18.36 8.30 -19.04
CA THR A 400 -18.83 7.86 -17.72
C THR A 400 -19.19 9.09 -16.90
N ASP A 401 -20.30 9.04 -16.18
CA ASP A 401 -20.70 10.04 -15.17
C ASP A 401 -21.36 9.32 -14.00
N ASN A 402 -20.56 8.98 -13.01
CA ASN A 402 -20.98 8.19 -11.86
C ASN A 402 -20.67 8.92 -10.55
N MET A 403 -21.58 8.79 -9.60
CA MET A 403 -21.46 9.27 -8.23
C MET A 403 -21.73 8.13 -7.27
N THR A 404 -20.91 7.97 -6.28
CA THR A 404 -21.10 7.05 -5.16
C THR A 404 -21.05 7.83 -3.86
N ASP A 405 -22.09 7.73 -3.06
CA ASP A 405 -22.08 8.14 -1.66
C ASP A 405 -22.03 6.90 -0.77
N GLU A 406 -21.02 6.83 0.10
CA GLU A 406 -20.84 5.75 1.05
C GLU A 406 -21.00 6.29 2.47
N ALA A 407 -21.92 5.71 3.22
CA ALA A 407 -22.16 5.99 4.63
C ALA A 407 -21.68 4.82 5.47
N VAL A 408 -20.68 5.03 6.32
CA VAL A 408 -20.19 4.03 7.28
C VAL A 408 -20.54 4.51 8.69
N ASN A 409 -21.24 3.66 9.44
CA ASN A 409 -21.51 3.87 10.85
C ASN A 409 -21.02 2.63 11.60
N ALA A 410 -20.11 2.80 12.54
CA ALA A 410 -19.53 1.68 13.25
C ALA A 410 -19.35 1.97 14.73
N ILE A 411 -19.55 0.94 15.52
CA ILE A 411 -19.18 0.88 16.94
C ILE A 411 -18.14 -0.20 17.13
N TYR A 412 -17.17 0.03 18.00
CA TYR A 412 -16.13 -0.94 18.28
C TYR A 412 -15.63 -0.84 19.70
N GLY A 413 -14.98 -1.91 20.17
CA GLY A 413 -14.44 -1.94 21.50
C GLY A 413 -13.32 -2.94 21.68
N GLU A 414 -12.58 -2.75 22.76
CA GLU A 414 -11.54 -3.65 23.23
C GLU A 414 -11.71 -3.87 24.73
N PHE A 415 -11.52 -5.09 25.15
CA PHE A 415 -11.43 -5.48 26.54
C PHE A 415 -10.11 -6.21 26.76
N LYS A 416 -9.28 -5.70 27.69
CA LYS A 416 -8.05 -6.34 28.15
C LYS A 416 -8.25 -6.83 29.58
N PHE A 417 -7.81 -8.04 29.86
CA PHE A 417 -7.87 -8.65 31.18
C PHE A 417 -6.54 -9.31 31.53
N ILE A 418 -6.02 -9.01 32.73
CA ILE A 418 -4.77 -9.52 33.28
C ILE A 418 -5.11 -10.47 34.45
N PRO A 419 -5.42 -11.76 34.17
CA PRO A 419 -5.80 -12.73 35.21
C PRO A 419 -4.63 -13.08 36.14
N ALA A 420 -3.43 -12.94 35.68
CA ALA A 420 -2.18 -13.13 36.43
C ALA A 420 -1.09 -12.23 35.82
N PRO A 421 -0.02 -11.90 36.58
CA PRO A 421 1.02 -10.97 36.10
C PRO A 421 1.67 -11.34 34.75
N GLN A 422 1.66 -12.63 34.41
CA GLN A 422 2.23 -13.14 33.16
C GLN A 422 1.25 -13.13 31.98
N TRP A 423 -0.06 -12.97 32.21
CA TRP A 423 -1.06 -13.13 31.16
C TRP A 423 -1.79 -11.83 30.87
N THR A 424 -1.90 -11.49 29.59
CA THR A 424 -2.84 -10.47 29.12
C THR A 424 -3.74 -11.10 28.06
N LEU A 425 -5.02 -11.10 28.32
CA LEU A 425 -6.07 -11.53 27.38
C LEU A 425 -6.69 -10.30 26.76
N THR A 426 -6.89 -10.31 25.43
CA THR A 426 -7.47 -9.19 24.68
C THR A 426 -8.63 -9.68 23.82
N LEU A 427 -9.78 -9.04 23.95
CA LEU A 427 -10.95 -9.24 23.11
C LEU A 427 -11.29 -7.93 22.40
N ASN A 428 -11.51 -7.98 21.11
CA ASN A 428 -11.99 -6.86 20.30
C ASN A 428 -13.25 -7.24 19.56
N GLY A 429 -14.14 -6.29 19.36
CA GLY A 429 -15.31 -6.43 18.53
C GLY A 429 -15.63 -5.12 17.80
N ARG A 430 -16.13 -5.24 16.58
CA ARG A 430 -16.62 -4.12 15.77
C ARG A 430 -17.82 -4.55 14.94
N TYR A 431 -18.81 -3.68 14.88
CA TYR A 431 -19.94 -3.79 13.97
C TYR A 431 -19.92 -2.60 13.02
N ASP A 432 -19.98 -2.88 11.73
CA ASP A 432 -20.04 -1.89 10.64
C ASP A 432 -21.38 -2.00 9.92
N HIS A 433 -22.03 -0.84 9.72
CA HIS A 433 -23.16 -0.66 8.83
C HIS A 433 -22.73 0.24 7.68
N ILE A 434 -22.64 -0.32 6.47
CA ILE A 434 -22.12 0.33 5.26
C ILE A 434 -23.27 0.47 4.27
N GLY A 435 -23.72 1.70 4.00
CA GLY A 435 -24.68 2.01 2.97
C GLY A 435 -23.97 2.60 1.76
N LEU A 436 -24.30 2.09 0.56
CA LEU A 436 -23.83 2.57 -0.72
C LEU A 436 -25.02 3.12 -1.50
N ASP A 437 -24.93 4.35 -1.97
CA ASP A 437 -25.85 4.97 -2.90
C ASP A 437 -25.09 5.31 -4.19
N PHE A 438 -25.50 4.70 -5.29
CA PHE A 438 -24.88 4.85 -6.59
C PHE A 438 -25.85 5.53 -7.55
N GLN A 439 -25.39 6.61 -8.14
CA GLN A 439 -26.12 7.37 -9.15
C GLN A 439 -25.26 7.44 -10.41
N SER A 440 -25.82 7.11 -11.53
CA SER A 440 -25.15 7.17 -12.81
C SER A 440 -25.96 7.96 -13.82
N GLY A 441 -25.35 8.98 -14.41
CA GLY A 441 -25.82 9.58 -15.65
C GLY A 441 -25.51 8.71 -16.87
N ARG A 442 -24.36 8.02 -16.80
CA ARG A 442 -23.87 7.10 -17.83
C ARG A 442 -22.78 6.19 -17.27
N THR A 443 -22.90 4.88 -17.47
CA THR A 443 -21.79 3.91 -17.30
C THR A 443 -21.23 3.49 -18.65
N ASN A 444 -20.17 2.70 -18.64
CA ASN A 444 -19.61 2.06 -19.84
C ASN A 444 -20.61 1.11 -20.53
N GLU A 445 -21.58 0.57 -19.79
CA GLU A 445 -22.55 -0.42 -20.30
C GLU A 445 -23.93 0.17 -20.53
N VAL A 446 -24.33 1.17 -19.74
CA VAL A 446 -25.69 1.74 -19.73
C VAL A 446 -25.61 3.23 -20.02
N ALA A 447 -26.21 3.63 -21.13
CA ALA A 447 -26.22 5.03 -21.59
C ALA A 447 -27.33 5.88 -20.95
N THR A 448 -28.30 5.24 -20.28
CA THR A 448 -29.44 5.94 -19.63
C THR A 448 -29.15 6.10 -18.13
N PRO A 449 -29.57 7.23 -17.53
CA PRO A 449 -29.43 7.44 -16.09
C PRO A 449 -30.16 6.37 -15.27
N PHE A 450 -29.50 5.95 -14.19
CA PHE A 450 -30.07 5.03 -13.19
C PHE A 450 -29.47 5.24 -11.81
N SER A 451 -30.13 4.71 -10.79
CA SER A 451 -29.63 4.68 -9.43
C SER A 451 -29.76 3.29 -8.82
N ARG A 452 -28.86 2.97 -7.90
CA ARG A 452 -28.87 1.73 -7.13
C ARG A 452 -28.43 2.02 -5.71
N ASN A 453 -28.91 1.23 -4.78
CA ASN A 453 -28.44 1.24 -3.41
C ASN A 453 -28.09 -0.18 -2.95
N LYS A 454 -27.15 -0.28 -2.05
CA LYS A 454 -26.72 -1.54 -1.44
C LYS A 454 -26.29 -1.29 0.00
N THR A 455 -26.62 -2.23 0.87
CA THR A 455 -26.20 -2.16 2.27
C THR A 455 -25.46 -3.43 2.66
N PHE A 456 -24.37 -3.27 3.38
CA PHE A 456 -23.62 -4.37 3.97
C PHE A 456 -23.54 -4.19 5.48
N ASN A 457 -23.75 -5.27 6.21
CA ASN A 457 -23.53 -5.34 7.66
C ASN A 457 -22.40 -6.33 7.91
N ALA A 458 -21.42 -5.93 8.70
CA ALA A 458 -20.27 -6.77 8.98
C ALA A 458 -19.92 -6.73 10.46
N VAL A 459 -19.59 -7.90 10.99
CA VAL A 459 -19.02 -8.07 12.33
C VAL A 459 -17.59 -8.54 12.16
N SER A 460 -16.67 -7.85 12.80
CA SER A 460 -15.27 -8.27 12.88
C SER A 460 -14.85 -8.34 14.35
N TRP A 461 -13.96 -9.27 14.66
CA TRP A 461 -13.54 -9.52 16.02
C TRP A 461 -12.10 -10.05 16.08
N ARG A 462 -11.47 -9.92 17.24
CA ARG A 462 -10.19 -10.54 17.57
C ARG A 462 -10.24 -11.08 18.99
N ALA A 463 -9.70 -12.27 19.20
CA ALA A 463 -9.35 -12.81 20.51
C ALA A 463 -7.85 -13.10 20.52
N GLY A 464 -7.16 -12.64 21.54
CA GLY A 464 -5.72 -12.83 21.64
C GLY A 464 -5.23 -12.93 23.07
N ALA A 465 -4.04 -13.49 23.23
CA ALA A 465 -3.37 -13.67 24.50
C ALA A 465 -1.88 -13.35 24.37
N ASN A 466 -1.34 -12.70 25.38
CA ASN A 466 0.10 -12.55 25.59
C ASN A 466 0.49 -13.30 26.87
N TYR A 467 1.61 -14.00 26.84
CA TYR A 467 2.20 -14.67 27.95
C TYR A 467 3.66 -14.24 28.15
N ALA A 468 3.92 -13.50 29.21
CA ALA A 468 5.26 -13.09 29.61
C ALA A 468 5.97 -14.29 30.28
N ALA A 469 6.72 -15.04 29.47
CA ALA A 469 7.44 -16.22 29.94
C ALA A 469 8.69 -15.86 30.77
N ALA A 470 9.27 -14.68 30.50
CA ALA A 470 10.39 -14.10 31.24
C ALA A 470 10.37 -12.57 31.10
N GLN A 471 11.20 -11.85 31.87
CA GLN A 471 11.31 -10.37 31.74
C GLN A 471 11.64 -9.91 30.34
N ASN A 472 12.33 -10.73 29.57
CA ASN A 472 12.82 -10.44 28.24
C ASN A 472 12.20 -11.31 27.15
N MET A 473 11.12 -12.07 27.45
CA MET A 473 10.51 -13.00 26.50
C MET A 473 8.99 -13.08 26.67
N ASP A 474 8.27 -12.81 25.60
CA ASP A 474 6.81 -12.90 25.53
C ASP A 474 6.38 -13.80 24.38
N TRP A 475 5.39 -14.67 24.62
CA TRP A 475 4.63 -15.35 23.60
C TRP A 475 3.33 -14.61 23.37
N PHE A 476 2.86 -14.60 22.13
CA PHE A 476 1.54 -14.10 21.81
C PHE A 476 0.83 -15.00 20.81
N ALA A 477 -0.48 -15.05 20.92
CA ALA A 477 -1.35 -15.74 19.96
C ALA A 477 -2.61 -14.92 19.71
N ASN A 478 -3.11 -14.96 18.48
CA ASN A 478 -4.41 -14.36 18.17
C ASN A 478 -5.16 -15.12 17.08
N VAL A 479 -6.46 -14.97 17.13
CA VAL A 479 -7.38 -15.27 16.03
C VAL A 479 -8.22 -14.03 15.77
N SER A 480 -8.35 -13.63 14.50
CA SER A 480 -9.16 -12.47 14.13
C SER A 480 -9.92 -12.70 12.83
N SER A 481 -11.12 -12.13 12.77
CA SER A 481 -11.90 -12.05 11.54
C SER A 481 -11.76 -10.68 10.92
N SER A 482 -11.79 -10.63 9.59
CA SER A 482 -11.75 -9.39 8.81
C SER A 482 -12.60 -9.51 7.55
N PHE A 483 -12.95 -8.39 6.94
CA PHE A 483 -13.77 -8.35 5.75
C PHE A 483 -13.36 -7.22 4.81
N ARG A 484 -13.85 -7.31 3.55
CA ARG A 484 -13.75 -6.28 2.53
C ARG A 484 -15.04 -6.26 1.71
N ALA A 485 -15.78 -5.15 1.73
CA ALA A 485 -17.00 -5.01 0.95
C ALA A 485 -16.69 -4.72 -0.53
N PRO A 486 -17.54 -5.14 -1.48
CA PRO A 486 -17.45 -4.75 -2.87
C PRO A 486 -17.57 -3.22 -3.04
N THR A 487 -16.96 -2.69 -4.09
CA THR A 487 -17.16 -1.29 -4.49
C THR A 487 -18.32 -1.15 -5.43
N THR A 488 -18.86 0.08 -5.58
CA THR A 488 -19.90 0.39 -6.56
C THR A 488 -19.42 0.18 -8.00
N ASP A 489 -18.14 0.36 -8.27
CA ASP A 489 -17.56 0.04 -9.59
C ASP A 489 -17.66 -1.45 -9.90
N GLN A 490 -17.40 -2.32 -8.92
CA GLN A 490 -17.52 -3.76 -9.07
C GLN A 490 -18.98 -4.22 -9.18
N LEU A 491 -19.89 -3.55 -8.44
CA LEU A 491 -21.30 -3.88 -8.41
C LEU A 491 -22.06 -3.37 -9.65
N TYR A 492 -21.77 -2.14 -10.14
CA TYR A 492 -22.68 -1.43 -11.05
C TYR A 492 -22.02 -0.78 -12.27
N ASN A 493 -20.73 -0.44 -12.23
CA ASN A 493 -20.13 0.37 -13.28
C ASN A 493 -19.51 -0.48 -14.39
N GLY A 494 -18.93 -1.62 -14.07
CA GLY A 494 -18.04 -2.30 -14.99
C GLY A 494 -16.85 -1.41 -15.40
N SER A 495 -15.93 -1.93 -16.16
CA SER A 495 -14.82 -1.14 -16.71
C SER A 495 -14.54 -1.52 -18.16
N LEU A 496 -14.19 -0.51 -18.98
CA LEU A 496 -13.61 -0.75 -20.29
C LEU A 496 -12.09 -0.93 -20.10
N SER A 497 -11.57 -2.07 -20.53
CA SER A 497 -10.14 -2.21 -20.67
C SER A 497 -9.63 -1.21 -21.73
N PRO A 498 -8.42 -0.63 -21.55
CA PRO A 498 -7.77 0.17 -22.60
C PRO A 498 -7.63 -0.58 -23.93
N THR A 499 -7.71 -1.89 -23.92
CA THR A 499 -7.64 -2.76 -25.07
C THR A 499 -8.99 -3.15 -25.65
N GLY A 500 -10.10 -2.51 -25.23
CA GLY A 500 -11.44 -2.74 -25.75
C GLY A 500 -12.23 -3.85 -25.07
N GLY A 501 -11.64 -4.57 -24.10
CA GLY A 501 -12.37 -5.56 -23.30
C GLY A 501 -13.30 -4.89 -22.29
N LYS A 502 -14.48 -5.46 -22.07
CA LYS A 502 -15.40 -5.06 -21.01
C LYS A 502 -15.17 -5.88 -19.76
N THR A 503 -15.19 -5.22 -18.60
CA THR A 503 -15.44 -5.93 -17.33
C THR A 503 -16.90 -5.71 -16.97
N LEU A 504 -17.66 -6.79 -16.90
CA LEU A 504 -19.07 -6.74 -16.49
C LEU A 504 -19.16 -6.51 -15.00
N ASN A 505 -20.17 -5.77 -14.59
CA ASN A 505 -20.54 -5.61 -13.18
C ASN A 505 -21.24 -6.86 -12.65
N ASN A 506 -21.30 -6.98 -11.32
CA ASN A 506 -22.03 -8.05 -10.64
C ASN A 506 -22.71 -7.52 -9.38
N GLU A 507 -24.01 -7.27 -9.47
CA GLU A 507 -24.82 -6.77 -8.34
C GLU A 507 -24.92 -7.80 -7.18
N ASN A 508 -24.58 -9.06 -7.42
CA ASN A 508 -24.68 -10.15 -6.44
C ASN A 508 -23.41 -10.38 -5.62
N LEU A 509 -22.38 -9.57 -5.81
CA LEU A 509 -21.15 -9.70 -5.04
C LEU A 509 -21.38 -9.64 -3.52
N LYS A 510 -20.71 -10.54 -2.82
CA LYS A 510 -20.69 -10.63 -1.37
C LYS A 510 -19.41 -10.01 -0.82
N PRO A 511 -19.39 -9.53 0.43
CA PRO A 511 -18.15 -9.14 1.07
C PRO A 511 -17.18 -10.33 1.19
N GLU A 512 -15.94 -10.08 0.82
CA GLU A 512 -14.84 -10.99 1.06
C GLU A 512 -14.57 -11.08 2.57
N LYS A 513 -14.22 -12.26 3.06
CA LYS A 513 -13.94 -12.53 4.47
C LYS A 513 -12.60 -13.20 4.64
N ALA A 514 -11.91 -12.90 5.74
CA ALA A 514 -10.70 -13.61 6.13
C ALA A 514 -10.73 -14.00 7.60
N LEU A 515 -10.17 -15.19 7.88
CA LEU A 515 -9.83 -15.65 9.22
C LEU A 515 -8.31 -15.69 9.33
N ASN A 516 -7.77 -14.96 10.29
CA ASN A 516 -6.35 -14.86 10.55
C ASN A 516 -6.01 -15.60 11.84
N LEU A 517 -4.99 -16.43 11.79
CA LEU A 517 -4.42 -17.15 12.92
C LEU A 517 -2.94 -16.77 13.04
N GLU A 518 -2.47 -16.47 14.23
CA GLU A 518 -1.08 -16.10 14.46
C GLU A 518 -0.60 -16.59 15.81
N LEU A 519 0.62 -17.12 15.85
CA LEU A 519 1.39 -17.45 17.05
C LEU A 519 2.78 -16.85 16.91
N GLY A 520 3.22 -16.09 17.89
CA GLY A 520 4.53 -15.45 17.82
C GLY A 520 5.24 -15.38 19.16
N LEU A 521 6.50 -14.97 19.07
CA LEU A 521 7.44 -14.81 20.16
C LEU A 521 8.15 -13.48 19.99
N ARG A 522 8.29 -12.73 21.07
CA ARG A 522 9.21 -11.58 21.20
C ARG A 522 10.21 -11.88 22.30
N ALA A 523 11.48 -11.64 22.02
CA ALA A 523 12.52 -11.85 23.01
C ALA A 523 13.65 -10.84 22.84
N ARG A 524 14.23 -10.40 23.96
CA ARG A 524 15.52 -9.72 23.98
C ARG A 524 16.55 -10.69 24.51
N THR A 525 17.56 -11.00 23.72
CA THR A 525 18.56 -12.01 24.06
C THR A 525 19.97 -11.57 23.67
N LEU A 526 20.96 -12.35 24.03
CA LEU A 526 22.35 -12.15 23.61
C LEU A 526 22.69 -13.14 22.49
N LEU A 527 23.09 -12.60 21.34
CA LEU A 527 23.64 -13.37 20.24
C LEU A 527 25.14 -13.00 20.11
N ALA A 528 26.06 -13.94 20.35
CA ALA A 528 27.49 -13.68 20.36
C ALA A 528 27.89 -12.46 21.23
N ALA A 529 27.31 -12.33 22.43
CA ALA A 529 27.49 -11.24 23.39
C ALA A 529 26.89 -9.87 22.92
N VAL A 530 26.13 -9.83 21.84
CA VAL A 530 25.40 -8.66 21.36
C VAL A 530 23.93 -8.77 21.76
N ALA A 531 23.39 -7.76 22.42
CA ALA A 531 21.96 -7.70 22.71
C ALA A 531 21.17 -7.51 21.42
N VAL A 532 20.22 -8.41 21.17
CA VAL A 532 19.35 -8.39 20.01
C VAL A 532 17.89 -8.51 20.42
N ASP A 533 17.03 -7.76 19.77
CA ASP A 533 15.59 -7.92 19.82
C ASP A 533 15.18 -8.89 18.71
N VAL A 534 14.50 -9.97 19.09
CA VAL A 534 14.03 -11.03 18.20
C VAL A 534 12.51 -11.01 18.21
N GLU A 535 11.91 -11.02 17.02
CA GLU A 535 10.48 -11.27 16.85
C GLU A 535 10.29 -12.36 15.80
N ALA A 536 9.55 -13.41 16.16
CA ALA A 536 9.22 -14.51 15.26
C ALA A 536 7.73 -14.78 15.30
N ALA A 537 7.09 -15.05 14.16
CA ALA A 537 5.70 -15.40 14.09
C ALA A 537 5.43 -16.43 13.00
N VAL A 538 4.52 -17.35 13.28
CA VAL A 538 3.88 -18.21 12.28
C VAL A 538 2.44 -17.78 12.10
N PHE A 539 1.94 -17.80 10.87
CA PHE A 539 0.60 -17.34 10.58
C PHE A 539 -0.11 -18.19 9.53
N GLN A 540 -1.43 -18.14 9.56
CA GLN A 540 -2.31 -18.62 8.50
C GLN A 540 -3.42 -17.60 8.29
N VAL A 541 -3.73 -17.29 7.03
CA VAL A 541 -4.86 -16.47 6.61
C VAL A 541 -5.68 -17.28 5.61
N ASP A 542 -6.92 -17.57 5.98
CA ASP A 542 -7.91 -18.23 5.12
C ASP A 542 -8.89 -17.17 4.61
N ARG A 543 -8.94 -16.96 3.30
CA ARG A 543 -9.84 -16.01 2.62
C ARG A 543 -10.94 -16.78 1.91
N LYS A 544 -12.16 -16.26 1.97
CA LYS A 544 -13.33 -16.77 1.28
C LYS A 544 -14.06 -15.66 0.54
N ASP A 545 -14.82 -16.01 -0.48
CA ASP A 545 -15.56 -15.08 -1.32
C ASP A 545 -14.64 -14.00 -1.93
N PHE A 546 -13.42 -14.39 -2.32
CA PHE A 546 -12.43 -13.49 -2.87
C PHE A 546 -12.95 -12.85 -4.16
N ILE A 547 -12.93 -11.50 -4.22
CA ILE A 547 -13.44 -10.74 -5.38
C ILE A 547 -12.30 -10.55 -6.37
N LEU A 548 -12.48 -11.09 -7.57
CA LEU A 548 -11.53 -10.97 -8.66
C LEU A 548 -12.26 -10.79 -9.99
N ALA A 549 -11.68 -10.02 -10.90
CA ALA A 549 -12.15 -9.99 -12.28
C ALA A 549 -11.63 -11.23 -13.01
N THR A 550 -12.53 -12.03 -13.53
CA THR A 550 -12.24 -13.25 -14.30
C THR A 550 -12.56 -13.04 -15.77
N ASN A 551 -11.72 -13.56 -16.65
CA ASN A 551 -11.92 -13.48 -18.10
C ASN A 551 -12.77 -14.63 -18.62
N GLY A 552 -13.65 -14.32 -19.55
CA GLY A 552 -14.25 -15.32 -20.45
C GLY A 552 -15.28 -16.26 -19.86
N GLN A 553 -15.42 -16.26 -18.56
CA GLN A 553 -16.24 -17.21 -17.82
C GLN A 553 -17.74 -17.15 -18.17
N TYR A 554 -18.22 -16.00 -18.64
CA TYR A 554 -19.64 -15.74 -18.88
C TYR A 554 -19.94 -15.30 -20.32
N SER A 555 -18.96 -15.42 -21.23
CA SER A 555 -19.16 -14.98 -22.60
C SER A 555 -19.86 -16.04 -23.44
N THR A 556 -21.12 -15.77 -23.75
CA THR A 556 -21.81 -16.40 -24.90
C THR A 556 -21.75 -15.50 -26.15
N SER A 557 -21.08 -14.36 -26.08
CA SER A 557 -21.07 -13.32 -27.11
C SER A 557 -19.83 -13.38 -27.98
N THR A 558 -20.02 -13.14 -29.26
CA THR A 558 -19.03 -13.19 -30.32
C THR A 558 -18.06 -11.99 -30.38
N ALA A 559 -18.19 -11.01 -29.48
CA ALA A 559 -17.39 -9.78 -29.49
C ALA A 559 -16.61 -9.65 -28.19
N GLY A 560 -15.35 -10.14 -28.18
CA GLY A 560 -14.44 -10.02 -27.04
C GLY A 560 -14.92 -10.77 -25.78
N ALA A 561 -14.06 -11.50 -25.12
CA ALA A 561 -14.46 -12.17 -23.88
C ALA A 561 -14.60 -11.14 -22.74
N PRO A 562 -15.79 -10.83 -22.24
CA PRO A 562 -15.94 -9.89 -21.15
C PRO A 562 -15.34 -10.49 -19.88
N GLN A 563 -14.64 -9.65 -19.12
CA GLN A 563 -14.34 -9.94 -17.74
C GLN A 563 -15.58 -9.70 -16.89
N MET A 564 -15.74 -10.46 -15.83
CA MET A 564 -16.77 -10.21 -14.83
C MET A 564 -16.14 -10.28 -13.45
N TYR A 565 -16.54 -9.36 -12.57
CA TYR A 565 -16.22 -9.50 -11.16
C TYR A 565 -17.02 -10.64 -10.55
N ASP A 566 -16.35 -11.53 -9.84
CA ASP A 566 -17.02 -12.62 -9.14
C ASP A 566 -16.33 -12.92 -7.80
N ASN A 567 -17.07 -13.56 -6.90
CA ASN A 567 -16.54 -14.12 -5.68
C ASN A 567 -15.98 -15.51 -6.02
N ILE A 568 -14.69 -15.59 -6.27
CA ILE A 568 -13.99 -16.88 -6.38
C ILE A 568 -13.87 -17.52 -4.99
N GLY A 569 -13.81 -18.85 -4.93
CA GLY A 569 -13.95 -19.60 -3.68
C GLY A 569 -12.98 -19.23 -2.58
N GLY A 570 -11.69 -19.56 -2.69
CA GLY A 570 -10.79 -19.37 -1.56
C GLY A 570 -9.32 -19.24 -1.86
N VAL A 571 -8.63 -18.59 -0.92
CA VAL A 571 -7.17 -18.44 -0.90
C VAL A 571 -6.64 -18.72 0.49
N ARG A 572 -5.55 -19.48 0.62
CA ARG A 572 -4.87 -19.73 1.88
C ARG A 572 -3.42 -19.28 1.83
N ASN A 573 -3.06 -18.37 2.74
CA ASN A 573 -1.70 -17.89 2.93
C ASN A 573 -1.16 -18.41 4.27
N ARG A 574 -0.01 -19.06 4.24
CA ARG A 574 0.71 -19.55 5.43
C ARG A 574 2.13 -19.08 5.40
N GLY A 575 2.70 -18.81 6.56
CA GLY A 575 4.08 -18.39 6.58
C GLY A 575 4.74 -18.33 7.93
N LEU A 576 6.02 -17.98 7.86
CA LEU A 576 6.91 -17.70 8.98
C LEU A 576 7.54 -16.34 8.74
N GLU A 577 7.61 -15.52 9.77
CA GLU A 577 8.30 -14.24 9.78
C GLU A 577 9.33 -14.21 10.91
N LEU A 578 10.47 -13.59 10.65
CA LEU A 578 11.56 -13.42 11.62
C LEU A 578 12.13 -12.02 11.47
N SER A 579 12.26 -11.29 12.58
CA SER A 579 12.95 -10.01 12.68
C SER A 579 14.01 -10.08 13.76
N LEU A 580 15.22 -9.60 13.44
CA LEU A 580 16.32 -9.43 14.39
C LEU A 580 16.76 -7.97 14.31
N LYS A 581 16.92 -7.31 15.45
CA LYS A 581 17.41 -5.93 15.52
C LYS A 581 18.43 -5.79 16.65
N THR A 582 19.55 -5.14 16.35
CA THR A 582 20.55 -4.78 17.36
C THR A 582 20.30 -3.38 17.90
N ASP A 583 20.81 -3.11 19.10
CA ASP A 583 20.77 -1.75 19.68
C ASP A 583 21.60 -0.77 18.83
N ARG A 584 20.98 0.33 18.40
CA ARG A 584 21.59 1.36 17.56
C ARG A 584 22.70 2.18 18.21
N LYS A 585 22.87 2.10 19.52
CA LYS A 585 23.96 2.77 20.25
C LYS A 585 25.32 2.07 20.11
N ARG A 586 25.39 0.99 19.33
CA ARG A 586 26.61 0.23 19.13
C ARG A 586 27.38 0.67 17.89
N THR A 587 28.70 0.48 17.93
CA THR A 587 29.59 0.74 16.78
C THR A 587 29.18 -0.08 15.55
N PHE A 588 28.74 -1.32 15.75
CA PHE A 588 28.21 -2.17 14.70
C PHE A 588 26.79 -2.56 15.03
N THR A 589 25.92 -2.43 14.03
CA THR A 589 24.51 -2.85 14.10
C THR A 589 24.20 -3.86 13.01
N PHE A 590 23.29 -4.76 13.30
CA PHE A 590 22.82 -5.75 12.35
C PHE A 590 21.30 -5.91 12.50
N ASP A 591 20.57 -5.60 11.44
CA ASP A 591 19.13 -5.81 11.34
C ASP A 591 18.86 -6.85 10.26
N ALA A 592 17.97 -7.80 10.55
CA ALA A 592 17.53 -8.81 9.61
C ALA A 592 16.02 -8.96 9.64
N ALA A 593 15.41 -9.02 8.47
CA ALA A 593 14.00 -9.28 8.28
C ALA A 593 13.84 -10.41 7.27
N TYR A 594 13.26 -11.53 7.69
CA TYR A 594 13.04 -12.68 6.84
C TYR A 594 11.56 -13.08 6.85
N SER A 595 11.03 -13.46 5.69
CA SER A 595 9.72 -14.09 5.59
C SER A 595 9.72 -15.29 4.64
N TYR A 596 8.97 -16.32 5.02
CA TYR A 596 8.55 -17.41 4.18
C TYR A 596 7.05 -17.38 4.03
N ILE A 597 6.53 -17.30 2.80
CA ILE A 597 5.10 -17.21 2.53
C ILE A 597 4.73 -18.24 1.46
N ARG A 598 3.72 -19.04 1.73
CA ARG A 598 3.08 -19.92 0.76
C ARG A 598 1.61 -19.53 0.62
N ALA A 599 1.28 -18.91 -0.49
CA ALA A 599 -0.08 -18.50 -0.84
C ALA A 599 -0.62 -19.42 -1.94
N LYS A 600 -1.81 -20.00 -1.74
CA LYS A 600 -2.43 -20.94 -2.68
C LYS A 600 -3.91 -20.65 -2.85
N PHE A 601 -4.39 -20.81 -4.07
CA PHE A 601 -5.82 -20.95 -4.31
C PHE A 601 -6.30 -22.26 -3.68
N THR A 602 -7.36 -22.20 -2.89
CA THR A 602 -7.98 -23.38 -2.28
C THR A 602 -9.26 -23.79 -2.97
N ASP A 603 -9.81 -22.87 -3.76
CA ASP A 603 -11.02 -23.04 -4.53
C ASP A 603 -11.02 -21.99 -5.65
N TYR A 604 -10.66 -22.40 -6.88
CA TYR A 604 -10.63 -21.53 -8.06
C TYR A 604 -10.66 -22.40 -9.33
N ASP A 605 -11.80 -23.06 -9.56
CA ASP A 605 -11.99 -24.07 -10.61
C ASP A 605 -12.44 -23.49 -11.96
N ASN A 606 -12.57 -22.17 -12.06
CA ASN A 606 -13.25 -21.55 -13.19
C ASN A 606 -12.54 -20.27 -13.70
N PHE A 607 -11.22 -20.36 -13.91
CA PHE A 607 -10.43 -19.28 -14.49
C PHE A 607 -10.49 -19.31 -16.02
N GLY A 608 -11.11 -18.30 -16.65
CA GLY A 608 -11.13 -18.16 -18.10
C GLY A 608 -9.93 -17.37 -18.64
N LEU A 609 -9.23 -17.92 -19.62
CA LEU A 609 -8.18 -17.26 -20.38
C LEU A 609 -8.60 -17.13 -21.82
N THR A 610 -8.59 -15.89 -22.34
CA THR A 610 -8.86 -15.63 -23.76
C THR A 610 -7.60 -15.89 -24.57
N LEU A 611 -7.72 -16.77 -25.55
CA LEU A 611 -6.65 -17.15 -26.45
C LEU A 611 -6.83 -16.50 -27.81
N GLY A 612 -5.73 -15.92 -28.32
CA GLY A 612 -5.74 -15.28 -29.62
C GLY A 612 -6.10 -13.79 -29.55
N ASN A 613 -6.45 -13.25 -30.69
CA ASN A 613 -6.83 -11.84 -30.80
C ASN A 613 -8.22 -11.63 -30.18
N PRO A 614 -8.36 -10.87 -29.08
CA PRO A 614 -9.67 -10.63 -28.45
C PRO A 614 -10.62 -9.81 -29.33
N TYR A 615 -10.14 -9.26 -30.44
CA TYR A 615 -10.90 -8.43 -31.37
C TYR A 615 -11.45 -9.19 -32.57
N ILE A 616 -11.12 -10.48 -32.74
CA ILE A 616 -11.77 -11.31 -33.75
C ILE A 616 -13.11 -11.82 -33.24
N PRO A 617 -14.10 -12.00 -34.14
CA PRO A 617 -15.34 -12.68 -33.78
C PRO A 617 -15.03 -14.09 -33.23
N ALA A 618 -15.62 -14.43 -32.07
CA ALA A 618 -15.45 -15.71 -31.39
C ALA A 618 -13.99 -16.04 -30.94
N PRO A 619 -13.41 -15.27 -30.00
CA PRO A 619 -12.14 -15.66 -29.41
C PRO A 619 -12.27 -17.01 -28.69
N THR A 620 -11.25 -17.85 -28.78
CA THR A 620 -11.22 -19.10 -28.02
C THR A 620 -10.99 -18.79 -26.54
N ILE A 621 -11.87 -19.28 -25.65
CA ILE A 621 -11.72 -19.20 -24.22
C ILE A 621 -11.40 -20.59 -23.70
N VAL A 622 -10.33 -20.70 -22.95
CA VAL A 622 -9.96 -21.93 -22.24
C VAL A 622 -10.15 -21.71 -20.75
N THR A 623 -10.87 -22.61 -20.11
CA THR A 623 -11.10 -22.58 -18.66
C THR A 623 -10.08 -23.46 -17.96
N TYR A 624 -9.47 -22.97 -16.91
CA TYR A 624 -8.49 -23.66 -16.07
C TYR A 624 -9.02 -23.82 -14.65
N ASP A 625 -8.75 -24.97 -14.07
CA ASP A 625 -8.84 -25.15 -12.61
C ASP A 625 -7.50 -24.73 -11.98
N ASN A 626 -7.51 -23.60 -11.31
CA ASN A 626 -6.35 -23.08 -10.59
C ASN A 626 -6.30 -23.50 -9.12
N THR A 627 -7.24 -24.35 -8.68
CA THR A 627 -7.24 -24.91 -7.32
C THR A 627 -5.92 -25.63 -7.04
N GLY A 628 -5.24 -25.22 -5.97
CA GLY A 628 -3.92 -25.77 -5.62
C GLY A 628 -2.74 -25.01 -6.24
N ASN A 629 -2.95 -24.12 -7.21
CA ASN A 629 -1.90 -23.25 -7.75
C ASN A 629 -1.44 -22.22 -6.71
N ASP A 630 -0.18 -21.80 -6.84
CA ASP A 630 0.35 -20.71 -6.02
C ASP A 630 -0.24 -19.38 -6.53
N VAL A 631 -0.59 -18.49 -5.60
CA VAL A 631 -1.02 -17.12 -5.93
C VAL A 631 0.15 -16.38 -6.59
N PRO A 632 -0.04 -15.77 -7.77
CA PRO A 632 1.05 -15.13 -8.48
C PRO A 632 1.62 -13.90 -7.74
N ARG A 633 2.84 -13.55 -8.05
CA ARG A 633 3.56 -12.38 -7.52
C ARG A 633 3.76 -12.40 -5.98
N VAL A 634 3.73 -13.58 -5.39
CA VAL A 634 4.06 -13.80 -3.98
C VAL A 634 5.37 -14.61 -3.91
N PRO A 635 6.53 -13.97 -3.71
CA PRO A 635 7.78 -14.70 -3.54
C PRO A 635 7.75 -15.51 -2.24
N ARG A 636 8.21 -16.76 -2.30
CA ARG A 636 8.21 -17.65 -1.13
C ARG A 636 9.18 -17.22 -0.05
N HIS A 637 10.32 -16.65 -0.44
CA HIS A 637 11.35 -16.20 0.49
C HIS A 637 11.68 -14.74 0.22
N GLN A 638 11.75 -13.96 1.28
CA GLN A 638 12.21 -12.57 1.26
C GLN A 638 13.18 -12.40 2.42
N LEU A 639 14.26 -11.67 2.17
CA LEU A 639 15.29 -11.38 3.16
C LEU A 639 15.77 -9.94 2.96
N ASN A 640 15.70 -9.15 4.00
CA ASN A 640 16.35 -7.86 4.08
C ASN A 640 17.37 -7.88 5.20
N LEU A 641 18.61 -7.49 4.91
CA LEU A 641 19.69 -7.39 5.86
C LEU A 641 20.23 -5.96 5.81
N THR A 642 20.45 -5.37 6.97
CA THR A 642 21.14 -4.09 7.11
C THR A 642 22.30 -4.26 8.07
N PHE A 643 23.51 -3.99 7.61
CA PHE A 643 24.71 -3.90 8.42
C PHE A 643 25.08 -2.43 8.56
N GLY A 644 25.14 -1.94 9.80
CA GLY A 644 25.52 -0.57 10.12
C GLY A 644 26.87 -0.51 10.82
N TRP A 645 27.67 0.51 10.47
CA TRP A 645 28.91 0.85 11.13
C TRP A 645 28.88 2.32 11.57
N GLN A 646 28.95 2.54 12.87
CA GLN A 646 28.94 3.86 13.50
C GLN A 646 30.17 3.98 14.43
N PRO A 647 31.35 4.39 13.89
CA PRO A 647 32.57 4.50 14.68
C PRO A 647 32.52 5.60 15.73
N ASN A 648 31.66 6.59 15.54
CA ASN A 648 31.43 7.69 16.45
C ASN A 648 30.01 8.27 16.23
N ASP A 649 29.62 9.23 17.06
CA ASP A 649 28.27 9.83 17.00
C ASP A 649 28.01 10.66 15.73
N SER A 650 29.08 11.03 15.00
CA SER A 650 28.97 11.86 13.80
C SER A 650 28.80 11.07 12.51
N PHE A 651 29.38 9.89 12.41
CA PHE A 651 29.43 9.13 11.16
C PHE A 651 28.69 7.82 11.25
N ARG A 652 27.88 7.54 10.27
CA ARG A 652 27.18 6.26 10.10
C ARG A 652 27.27 5.80 8.65
N LEU A 653 27.61 4.55 8.45
CA LEU A 653 27.58 3.83 7.18
C LEU A 653 26.61 2.66 7.32
N ALA A 654 25.74 2.46 6.34
CA ALA A 654 24.85 1.32 6.29
C ALA A 654 24.92 0.61 4.93
N PHE A 655 25.10 -0.70 4.98
CA PHE A 655 25.05 -1.60 3.83
C PHE A 655 23.82 -2.47 3.91
N GLU A 656 22.98 -2.42 2.91
CA GLU A 656 21.70 -3.14 2.83
C GLU A 656 21.74 -4.21 1.75
N ALA A 657 21.17 -5.39 2.03
CA ALA A 657 20.90 -6.43 1.06
C ALA A 657 19.40 -6.75 1.05
N ASP A 658 18.75 -6.63 -0.12
CA ASP A 658 17.34 -6.96 -0.33
C ASP A 658 17.25 -8.12 -1.32
N ALA A 659 16.82 -9.29 -0.84
CA ALA A 659 16.70 -10.51 -1.62
C ALA A 659 15.29 -11.07 -1.59
N ARG A 660 14.83 -11.58 -2.74
CA ARG A 660 13.59 -12.34 -2.85
C ARG A 660 13.78 -13.53 -3.78
N SER A 661 13.05 -14.61 -3.51
CA SER A 661 12.97 -15.74 -4.43
C SER A 661 12.14 -15.39 -5.65
N TRP A 662 12.15 -16.28 -6.65
CA TRP A 662 11.21 -16.23 -7.76
C TRP A 662 9.76 -16.44 -7.27
N SER A 663 8.81 -16.00 -8.07
CA SER A 663 7.38 -16.24 -7.91
C SER A 663 6.74 -16.48 -9.28
N TRP A 664 5.53 -17.02 -9.32
CA TRP A 664 4.77 -17.08 -10.55
C TRP A 664 4.32 -15.68 -10.98
N ALA A 665 4.32 -15.43 -12.28
CA ALA A 665 3.85 -14.17 -12.87
C ALA A 665 2.35 -14.22 -13.24
N ASP A 666 1.80 -15.42 -13.43
CA ASP A 666 0.45 -15.69 -13.89
C ASP A 666 -0.32 -16.66 -13.00
N GLU A 667 -1.65 -16.67 -13.11
CA GLU A 667 -2.58 -17.44 -12.29
C GLU A 667 -2.55 -18.95 -12.60
N ILE A 668 -2.14 -19.35 -13.81
CA ILE A 668 -2.04 -20.76 -14.20
C ILE A 668 -0.67 -21.38 -13.89
N ASN A 669 0.24 -20.59 -13.32
CA ASN A 669 1.57 -21.01 -12.88
C ASN A 669 2.46 -21.55 -14.00
N GLN A 670 2.47 -20.92 -15.15
CA GLN A 670 3.33 -21.31 -16.28
C GLN A 670 4.62 -20.50 -16.33
N GLU A 671 4.56 -19.18 -16.12
CA GLU A 671 5.73 -18.32 -16.20
C GLU A 671 6.23 -17.81 -14.87
N LYS A 672 7.55 -17.75 -14.73
CA LYS A 672 8.22 -17.33 -13.52
C LYS A 672 8.74 -15.90 -13.61
N TRP A 673 8.45 -15.12 -12.58
CA TRP A 673 9.15 -13.90 -12.30
C TRP A 673 10.39 -14.20 -11.47
N SER A 674 11.58 -14.01 -12.03
CA SER A 674 12.86 -14.38 -11.41
C SER A 674 13.09 -13.65 -10.09
N GLY A 675 13.74 -14.35 -9.17
CA GLY A 675 14.24 -13.79 -7.91
C GLY A 675 15.36 -12.77 -8.15
N ARG A 676 15.62 -11.95 -7.14
CA ARG A 676 16.69 -10.95 -7.18
C ARG A 676 17.34 -10.74 -5.82
N THR A 677 18.58 -10.25 -5.86
CA THR A 677 19.28 -9.67 -4.70
C THR A 677 19.87 -8.35 -5.12
N LEU A 678 19.51 -7.28 -4.38
CA LEU A 678 20.00 -5.92 -4.59
C LEU A 678 20.78 -5.49 -3.36
N PHE A 679 21.81 -4.68 -3.57
CA PHE A 679 22.63 -4.12 -2.51
C PHE A 679 22.60 -2.59 -2.60
N ASN A 680 22.49 -1.94 -1.44
CA ASN A 680 22.50 -0.49 -1.32
C ASN A 680 23.55 -0.08 -0.29
N LEU A 681 24.09 1.12 -0.44
CA LEU A 681 25.03 1.70 0.50
C LEU A 681 24.58 3.12 0.83
N SER A 682 24.54 3.48 2.11
CA SER A 682 24.23 4.84 2.54
C SER A 682 25.20 5.30 3.62
N ALA A 683 25.50 6.59 3.63
CA ALA A 683 26.36 7.25 4.61
C ALA A 683 25.69 8.53 5.10
N ASN A 684 25.78 8.77 6.42
CA ASN A 684 25.36 9.98 7.08
C ASN A 684 26.53 10.57 7.88
N TYR A 685 26.67 11.89 7.85
CA TYR A 685 27.65 12.60 8.64
C TYR A 685 27.02 13.81 9.32
N ASP A 686 26.96 13.79 10.66
CA ASP A 686 26.45 14.87 11.49
C ASP A 686 27.62 15.67 12.08
N PHE A 687 27.70 16.97 11.75
CA PHE A 687 28.71 17.85 12.33
C PHE A 687 28.38 18.09 13.81
N ARG A 688 29.35 17.90 14.69
CA ARG A 688 29.14 18.03 16.15
C ARG A 688 28.99 19.45 16.60
N GLU A 689 29.71 20.35 15.97
CA GLU A 689 29.73 21.77 16.33
C GLU A 689 28.73 22.55 15.50
N THR A 690 28.17 23.59 16.10
CA THR A 690 27.37 24.56 15.39
C THR A 690 28.26 25.26 14.39
N GLY A 691 28.00 25.06 13.11
CA GLY A 691 28.79 25.56 12.02
C GLY A 691 28.31 26.91 11.48
N PHE A 692 28.48 27.09 10.17
CA PHE A 692 28.08 28.28 9.44
C PHE A 692 26.61 28.65 9.74
N LEU A 693 26.31 29.92 9.95
CA LEU A 693 25.00 30.49 10.31
C LEU A 693 24.42 30.02 11.65
N GLY A 694 25.24 29.46 12.57
CA GLY A 694 24.74 28.95 13.83
C GLY A 694 23.91 27.65 13.72
N ALA A 695 23.95 26.96 12.58
CA ALA A 695 23.20 25.76 12.33
C ALA A 695 24.01 24.47 12.64
N LYS A 696 23.30 23.41 13.00
CA LYS A 696 23.83 22.04 13.00
C LYS A 696 23.65 21.46 11.59
N TRP A 697 24.76 21.04 11.00
CA TRP A 697 24.77 20.53 9.63
C TRP A 697 24.83 19.00 9.62
N SER A 698 24.12 18.39 8.66
CA SER A 698 24.27 16.98 8.34
C SER A 698 24.37 16.75 6.84
N LEU A 699 25.16 15.76 6.45
CA LEU A 699 25.33 15.31 5.07
C LEU A 699 24.79 13.89 4.94
N PHE A 700 24.23 13.60 3.78
CA PHE A 700 23.70 12.30 3.42
C PHE A 700 24.15 11.93 2.01
N ALA A 701 24.49 10.65 1.81
CA ALA A 701 24.70 10.08 0.48
C ALA A 701 24.20 8.63 0.45
N ARG A 702 23.61 8.24 -0.67
CA ARG A 702 23.12 6.87 -0.90
C ARG A 702 23.37 6.43 -2.33
N VAL A 703 23.72 5.16 -2.51
CA VAL A 703 23.78 4.47 -3.80
C VAL A 703 22.86 3.27 -3.73
N ASN A 704 21.82 3.28 -4.56
CA ASN A 704 20.90 2.18 -4.75
C ASN A 704 21.39 1.26 -5.87
N ASN A 705 21.10 -0.06 -5.76
CA ASN A 705 21.54 -1.09 -6.68
C ASN A 705 23.04 -1.01 -6.95
N LEU A 706 23.85 -1.04 -5.88
CA LEU A 706 25.29 -0.78 -5.87
C LEU A 706 26.07 -1.56 -6.94
N PHE A 707 25.69 -2.81 -7.22
CA PHE A 707 26.35 -3.69 -8.20
C PHE A 707 25.71 -3.67 -9.60
N ASP A 708 24.80 -2.72 -9.84
CA ASP A 708 24.13 -2.51 -11.14
C ASP A 708 23.44 -3.78 -11.67
N LYS A 709 22.77 -4.50 -10.77
CA LYS A 709 22.04 -5.72 -11.12
C LYS A 709 20.87 -5.40 -12.03
N ARG A 710 20.81 -6.04 -13.20
CA ARG A 710 19.62 -6.02 -14.06
C ARG A 710 18.57 -6.98 -13.50
N TYR A 711 17.33 -6.50 -13.38
CA TYR A 711 16.22 -7.27 -12.82
C TYR A 711 14.87 -6.72 -13.27
N TRP A 712 13.82 -7.48 -13.07
CA TRP A 712 12.46 -7.01 -13.25
C TRP A 712 11.91 -6.58 -11.89
N SER A 713 11.47 -5.34 -11.79
CA SER A 713 10.80 -4.82 -10.58
C SER A 713 9.38 -5.35 -10.46
N ALA A 714 8.70 -5.54 -11.60
CA ALA A 714 7.41 -6.21 -11.70
C ALA A 714 7.35 -7.08 -12.96
N ALA A 715 6.63 -8.22 -12.87
CA ALA A 715 6.25 -9.03 -14.01
C ALA A 715 4.86 -9.61 -13.76
N ARG A 716 4.00 -9.58 -14.79
CA ARG A 716 2.62 -9.98 -14.68
C ARG A 716 2.18 -10.65 -15.97
N GLY A 717 1.56 -11.85 -15.86
CA GLY A 717 0.82 -12.46 -16.94
C GLY A 717 -0.31 -11.53 -17.38
N THR A 718 -0.48 -11.38 -18.69
CA THR A 718 -1.67 -10.73 -19.22
C THR A 718 -2.75 -11.79 -19.35
N ASN A 719 -4.00 -11.45 -19.04
CA ASN A 719 -5.13 -12.37 -19.22
C ASN A 719 -5.47 -12.56 -20.72
N ASP A 720 -4.64 -12.06 -21.58
CA ASP A 720 -4.79 -11.94 -22.99
C ASP A 720 -3.45 -12.35 -23.59
N GLN A 721 -3.39 -13.55 -24.16
CA GLN A 721 -2.22 -14.07 -24.86
C GLN A 721 -2.14 -13.58 -26.30
N SER A 722 -2.88 -12.55 -26.68
CA SER A 722 -2.76 -12.02 -28.01
C SER A 722 -1.41 -11.35 -28.22
N ASN A 723 -0.61 -11.86 -29.12
CA ASN A 723 0.44 -11.08 -29.73
C ASN A 723 -0.23 -10.08 -30.68
N TYR A 724 -0.44 -8.86 -30.23
CA TYR A 724 -1.09 -7.82 -31.00
C TYR A 724 -0.39 -7.53 -32.36
N LEU A 725 0.91 -7.82 -32.46
CA LEU A 725 1.69 -7.56 -33.65
C LEU A 725 1.51 -8.66 -34.69
N THR A 726 1.37 -9.90 -34.27
CA THR A 726 1.34 -11.05 -35.19
C THR A 726 -0.02 -11.74 -35.25
N GLY A 727 -0.91 -11.51 -34.25
CA GLY A 727 -2.18 -12.24 -34.15
C GLY A 727 -2.01 -13.73 -33.90
N ALA A 728 -0.78 -14.20 -33.71
CA ALA A 728 -0.47 -15.61 -33.51
C ALA A 728 -0.66 -15.96 -32.02
N TYR A 729 -1.35 -17.07 -31.81
CA TYR A 729 -1.50 -17.73 -30.52
C TYR A 729 -0.85 -19.11 -30.61
N ASP A 730 0.09 -19.38 -29.71
CA ASP A 730 0.80 -20.67 -29.66
C ASP A 730 0.29 -21.64 -28.58
N GLY A 731 -0.71 -21.23 -27.79
CA GLY A 731 -1.32 -22.08 -26.77
C GLY A 731 -0.53 -22.17 -25.48
N VAL A 732 0.63 -21.49 -25.37
CA VAL A 732 1.53 -21.59 -24.24
C VAL A 732 1.81 -20.19 -23.70
N TYR A 733 1.65 -20.01 -22.39
CA TYR A 733 2.13 -18.82 -21.69
C TYR A 733 3.66 -18.87 -21.64
N ASN A 734 4.33 -17.86 -22.15
CA ASN A 734 5.78 -17.75 -22.15
C ASN A 734 6.24 -16.35 -21.67
N ALA A 735 7.54 -16.17 -21.52
CA ALA A 735 8.10 -14.91 -21.01
C ALA A 735 7.80 -13.69 -21.91
N GLU A 736 7.46 -13.90 -23.20
CA GLU A 736 7.10 -12.83 -24.14
C GLU A 736 5.64 -12.35 -23.96
N ASP A 737 4.83 -13.10 -23.22
CA ASP A 737 3.44 -12.74 -22.89
C ASP A 737 3.36 -11.90 -21.58
N LEU A 738 4.47 -11.70 -20.90
CA LEU A 738 4.51 -10.95 -19.65
C LEU A 738 4.51 -9.44 -19.90
N SER A 739 3.78 -8.74 -19.07
CA SER A 739 3.91 -7.29 -18.89
C SER A 739 5.00 -7.04 -17.83
N ILE A 740 6.10 -6.43 -18.21
CA ILE A 740 7.32 -6.34 -17.41
C ILE A 740 7.67 -4.87 -17.14
N ILE A 741 7.99 -4.55 -15.89
CA ILE A 741 8.67 -3.31 -15.51
C ILE A 741 10.11 -3.67 -15.14
N VAL A 742 11.06 -3.15 -15.88
CA VAL A 742 12.49 -3.36 -15.60
C VAL A 742 12.88 -2.53 -14.39
N GLY A 743 13.71 -3.07 -13.51
CA GLY A 743 14.18 -2.36 -12.32
C GLY A 743 15.20 -1.27 -12.66
N LYS A 744 15.22 -0.21 -11.85
CA LYS A 744 16.19 0.89 -12.00
C LYS A 744 17.63 0.37 -11.90
N PRO A 745 18.57 0.84 -12.74
CA PRO A 745 19.99 0.55 -12.63
C PRO A 745 20.59 1.22 -11.39
N ARG A 746 21.90 1.11 -11.20
CA ARG A 746 22.59 1.82 -10.12
C ARG A 746 22.36 3.33 -10.22
N HIS A 747 21.97 3.93 -9.11
CA HIS A 747 21.72 5.37 -9.01
C HIS A 747 22.04 5.90 -7.61
N TRP A 748 22.17 7.21 -7.50
CA TRP A 748 22.60 7.87 -6.28
C TRP A 748 21.70 9.03 -5.89
N ILE A 749 21.67 9.33 -4.60
CA ILE A 749 21.09 10.52 -4.00
C ILE A 749 22.07 11.05 -2.97
N ALA A 750 22.22 12.37 -2.90
CA ALA A 750 22.98 13.03 -1.85
C ALA A 750 22.28 14.31 -1.41
N GLY A 751 22.52 14.73 -0.19
CA GLY A 751 21.86 15.93 0.33
C GLY A 751 22.50 16.50 1.58
N VAL A 752 22.06 17.70 1.92
CA VAL A 752 22.49 18.47 3.08
C VAL A 752 21.29 18.96 3.88
N THR A 753 21.41 18.98 5.19
CA THR A 753 20.41 19.54 6.11
C THR A 753 21.08 20.50 7.07
N ALA A 754 20.45 21.64 7.31
CA ALA A 754 20.79 22.61 8.34
C ALA A 754 19.63 22.71 9.34
N SER A 755 19.90 22.60 10.63
CA SER A 755 18.92 22.74 11.71
C SER A 755 19.34 23.84 12.68
N PHE A 756 18.41 24.79 12.99
CA PHE A 756 18.60 25.98 13.81
C PHE A 756 17.88 25.88 15.13
#